data_108d35962fa4911e3a90e01132792208
#
_entry.id   108d35962fa4911e3a90e01132792208
#
_cell.length_a   1.000
_cell.length_b   1.000
_cell.length_c   1.000
_cell.angle_alpha   90.00
_cell.angle_beta   90.00
_cell.angle_gamma   90.00
#
_symmetry.space_group_name_H-M   'P 1'
#
loop_
_entity.id
_entity.type
_entity.pdbx_description
1 polymer ?
#
loop_
_entity_poly.entity_id
_entity_poly.type
_entity_poly.pdbx_seq_one_letter_code
_entity_poly.pdbx_strand_id
1 'polypeptide(L)'
;MDSQKQLPAYSQTKDELFSNLETSSAGLSEPEVDRRLKKYGHNVLNKKSPKSILNMLKEQIFDPMILILLGAATFSALLNEWVEAGVIFFIVIINSIIGIIQEKKAQASLAALKTMSAPTATVIRNGSEEIVSASELVVGDLVILTNGDMVPADLRLTQSNNLKITEASLTGESIASEKNAAAVLSPDCPLGDRKNMAYTSSIVTYGRGSGIVTKTGMNTEIGQIAGMLEDDDTSDTPLKRKLNAVGKILTIIGLIICVLIFAIGAFYGRPLLPQFLVAISLAISIIPEGLPATATIIMALGVQRMAKEHALIKNLPAVETIGNATVICSDKTGTLTLNKMTVTHLANGDDFLNKKILKAQKAVKNNNAYKDLMYAASLCNDASLSPASPEEIIGDPTEGALIPLAQDFGYSVSSLRKEYPRLGEYPFDSIRKRMSTIHEINNEYVAYIKGALDELLPLCDSIATSNGVQKLTKTDKENILALSHKMSDQALRVLGFASRTILNLPQENENIEQHLVFLGAVGMIDPARDEVKASIKMAREAGIKTIMITGDHKNTAVAIAKNLGIYANGNTVISGTELNEMTDSELDQAVESTTVFARVSPNDKLRIIQSLKRNEEVVAMTGDGVNDSPALKAANIGVAMGISGTDVAKDVSDMILLNDSFTTITAAIKEGRKVYRNIQKVIQFLLVGNIAEITTLFIATLFNWDAPLLAVHILWVNLATASLPALALGVDPASKNIMKHKPVKTGTLFERDLVWRVISQGIFVALMTLLAYWIGDTFDNPIAGQTMAFCVLALSQMLRAFNQHSNTDPIWIRGNKVNIWLIVSFIVSAILMGVILFTPNLQSLFHLTNLTSRQWLVAIILSLFSILQVELMKLIKRSVKARQQSRALESVTD
;
A
#
# COMPACT_ATOMS: atom_id res chain seq x y z
N MET A 1 0.63 -46.35 31.23
CA MET A 1 -0.80 -46.34 30.84
C MET A 1 -0.88 -45.95 29.38
N ASP A 2 -1.37 -46.88 28.58
CA ASP A 2 -1.29 -46.88 27.12
C ASP A 2 -1.79 -45.60 26.45
N SER A 3 -0.93 -44.97 25.70
CA SER A 3 -1.34 -44.02 24.66
C SER A 3 -2.05 -44.82 23.56
N GLN A 4 -3.37 -44.96 23.63
CA GLN A 4 -4.17 -45.29 22.47
C GLN A 4 -3.84 -44.29 21.39
N LYS A 5 -3.18 -44.73 20.30
CA LYS A 5 -2.95 -43.94 19.10
C LYS A 5 -4.32 -43.46 18.62
N GLN A 6 -4.70 -42.22 18.92
CA GLN A 6 -5.88 -41.61 18.36
C GLN A 6 -5.78 -41.66 16.82
N LEU A 7 -6.81 -42.18 16.15
CA LEU A 7 -6.87 -42.21 14.70
C LEU A 7 -6.72 -40.78 14.12
N PRO A 8 -6.02 -40.59 13.01
CA PRO A 8 -5.92 -39.29 12.37
C PRO A 8 -7.30 -38.73 12.04
N ALA A 9 -7.49 -37.41 12.09
CA ALA A 9 -8.77 -36.76 11.86
C ALA A 9 -9.41 -37.11 10.50
N TYR A 10 -8.61 -37.34 9.47
CA TYR A 10 -9.08 -37.76 8.15
C TYR A 10 -9.59 -39.23 8.09
N SER A 11 -9.27 -40.04 9.10
CA SER A 11 -9.72 -41.43 9.21
C SER A 11 -10.93 -41.60 10.13
N GLN A 12 -11.43 -40.49 10.71
CA GLN A 12 -12.59 -40.48 11.61
C GLN A 12 -13.85 -40.06 10.86
N THR A 13 -14.96 -40.61 11.27
CA THR A 13 -16.30 -40.13 10.85
C THR A 13 -16.59 -38.76 11.45
N LYS A 14 -17.56 -38.05 10.92
CA LYS A 14 -18.01 -36.74 11.43
C LYS A 14 -18.40 -36.80 12.89
N ASP A 15 -19.20 -37.82 13.27
CA ASP A 15 -19.73 -37.94 14.63
C ASP A 15 -18.66 -38.31 15.65
N GLU A 16 -17.72 -39.20 15.27
CA GLU A 16 -16.54 -39.50 16.09
C GLU A 16 -15.70 -38.26 16.32
N LEU A 17 -15.53 -37.43 15.30
CA LEU A 17 -14.73 -36.21 15.39
C LEU A 17 -15.39 -35.17 16.30
N PHE A 18 -16.71 -34.96 16.19
CA PHE A 18 -17.46 -34.07 17.09
C PHE A 18 -17.32 -34.51 18.54
N SER A 19 -17.44 -35.82 18.79
CA SER A 19 -17.29 -36.41 20.12
C SER A 19 -15.87 -36.28 20.66
N ASN A 20 -14.84 -36.60 19.86
CA ASN A 20 -13.44 -36.58 20.28
C ASN A 20 -12.90 -35.16 20.52
N LEU A 21 -13.40 -34.16 19.80
CA LEU A 21 -13.03 -32.77 19.97
C LEU A 21 -13.98 -32.01 20.92
N GLU A 22 -14.95 -32.71 21.56
CA GLU A 22 -15.91 -32.10 22.50
C GLU A 22 -16.56 -30.81 21.88
N THR A 23 -17.06 -30.91 20.65
CA THR A 23 -17.71 -29.80 19.91
C THR A 23 -19.02 -30.28 19.30
N SER A 24 -19.76 -29.35 18.70
CA SER A 24 -21.08 -29.67 18.08
C SER A 24 -21.32 -28.86 16.81
N SER A 25 -22.41 -29.12 16.10
CA SER A 25 -22.83 -28.33 14.93
C SER A 25 -23.19 -26.87 15.27
N ALA A 26 -23.44 -26.56 16.54
CA ALA A 26 -23.63 -25.20 17.04
C ALA A 26 -22.30 -24.48 17.36
N GLY A 27 -21.16 -25.17 17.21
CA GLY A 27 -19.84 -24.65 17.54
C GLY A 27 -19.51 -24.67 19.04
N LEU A 28 -18.43 -24.04 19.41
CA LEU A 28 -17.95 -23.90 20.79
C LEU A 28 -18.63 -22.72 21.50
N SER A 29 -18.71 -22.79 22.83
CA SER A 29 -19.10 -21.63 23.65
C SER A 29 -17.88 -20.74 23.95
N GLU A 30 -18.09 -19.43 24.16
CA GLU A 30 -16.99 -18.49 24.50
C GLU A 30 -16.10 -18.94 25.68
N PRO A 31 -16.66 -19.43 26.83
CA PRO A 31 -15.84 -19.90 27.93
C PRO A 31 -14.96 -21.10 27.56
N GLU A 32 -15.43 -21.94 26.65
CA GLU A 32 -14.68 -23.09 26.15
C GLU A 32 -13.57 -22.65 25.18
N VAL A 33 -13.82 -21.66 24.34
CA VAL A 33 -12.81 -21.03 23.47
C VAL A 33 -11.68 -20.45 24.32
N ASP A 34 -12.00 -19.68 25.37
CA ASP A 34 -11.01 -19.10 26.29
C ASP A 34 -10.18 -20.19 27.01
N ARG A 35 -10.83 -21.29 27.39
CA ARG A 35 -10.13 -22.43 28.02
C ARG A 35 -9.14 -23.06 27.03
N ARG A 36 -9.56 -23.28 25.81
CA ARG A 36 -8.74 -23.89 24.75
C ARG A 36 -7.63 -22.96 24.28
N LEU A 37 -7.88 -21.65 24.18
CA LEU A 37 -6.87 -20.67 23.86
C LEU A 37 -5.73 -20.65 24.91
N LYS A 38 -6.06 -20.76 26.20
CA LYS A 38 -5.07 -20.90 27.28
C LYS A 38 -4.32 -22.23 27.22
N LYS A 39 -4.95 -23.29 26.76
CA LYS A 39 -4.36 -24.65 26.72
C LYS A 39 -3.48 -24.86 25.49
N TYR A 40 -3.93 -24.42 24.29
CA TYR A 40 -3.28 -24.70 23.01
C TYR A 40 -2.51 -23.49 22.46
N GLY A 41 -2.72 -22.29 23.02
CA GLY A 41 -2.14 -21.03 22.52
C GLY A 41 -2.87 -20.48 21.29
N HIS A 42 -2.40 -19.36 20.80
CA HIS A 42 -2.93 -18.70 19.61
C HIS A 42 -2.54 -19.46 18.33
N ASN A 43 -3.41 -19.42 17.32
CA ASN A 43 -3.17 -19.98 15.98
C ASN A 43 -2.21 -19.05 15.21
N VAL A 44 -0.95 -19.09 15.55
CA VAL A 44 0.13 -18.32 14.90
C VAL A 44 1.31 -19.22 14.64
N LEU A 45 1.95 -19.07 13.50
CA LEU A 45 3.25 -19.68 13.24
C LEU A 45 4.29 -18.93 14.08
N ASN A 46 5.14 -19.66 14.79
CA ASN A 46 6.21 -19.06 15.61
C ASN A 46 7.13 -18.21 14.71
N LYS A 47 6.95 -16.90 14.77
CA LYS A 47 7.92 -15.95 14.23
C LYS A 47 9.01 -15.77 15.27
N LYS A 48 10.28 -15.68 14.85
CA LYS A 48 11.40 -15.35 15.74
C LYS A 48 10.97 -14.25 16.72
N SER A 49 11.14 -14.50 17.99
CA SER A 49 10.94 -13.49 19.03
C SER A 49 11.81 -12.26 18.71
N PRO A 50 11.35 -11.05 19.03
CA PRO A 50 12.14 -9.83 18.81
C PRO A 50 13.54 -10.03 19.41
N LYS A 51 14.58 -9.57 18.73
CA LYS A 51 15.97 -9.74 19.17
C LYS A 51 16.12 -9.28 20.61
N SER A 52 16.70 -10.11 21.44
CA SER A 52 17.03 -9.75 22.81
C SER A 52 17.97 -8.53 22.84
N ILE A 53 17.85 -7.69 23.87
CA ILE A 53 18.76 -6.55 24.09
C ILE A 53 20.22 -7.01 24.08
N LEU A 54 20.50 -8.21 24.59
CA LEU A 54 21.84 -8.77 24.62
C LEU A 54 22.37 -9.07 23.19
N ASN A 55 21.50 -9.58 22.31
CA ASN A 55 21.85 -9.83 20.91
C ASN A 55 22.06 -8.51 20.14
N MET A 56 21.24 -7.49 20.41
CA MET A 56 21.44 -6.16 19.84
C MET A 56 22.75 -5.54 20.30
N LEU A 57 23.08 -5.67 21.58
CA LEU A 57 24.36 -5.20 22.13
C LEU A 57 25.54 -5.94 21.51
N LYS A 58 25.43 -7.27 21.35
CA LYS A 58 26.44 -8.07 20.68
C LYS A 58 26.64 -7.63 19.22
N GLU A 59 25.58 -7.43 18.44
CA GLU A 59 25.67 -6.93 17.08
C GLU A 59 26.31 -5.53 17.00
N GLN A 60 26.01 -4.63 17.94
CA GLN A 60 26.64 -3.33 18.03
C GLN A 60 28.13 -3.41 18.37
N ILE A 61 28.53 -4.20 19.36
CA ILE A 61 29.95 -4.32 19.76
C ILE A 61 30.79 -4.97 18.66
N PHE A 62 30.22 -5.94 17.91
CA PHE A 62 30.93 -6.58 16.79
C PHE A 62 30.78 -5.81 15.48
N ASP A 63 30.19 -4.61 15.48
CA ASP A 63 30.27 -3.72 14.34
C ASP A 63 31.75 -3.39 14.04
N PRO A 64 32.20 -3.49 12.79
CA PRO A 64 33.60 -3.26 12.42
C PRO A 64 34.12 -1.91 12.88
N MET A 65 33.28 -0.88 12.94
CA MET A 65 33.68 0.46 13.40
C MET A 65 33.92 0.52 14.91
N ILE A 66 33.00 -0.07 15.68
CA ILE A 66 33.13 -0.11 17.13
C ILE A 66 34.36 -0.93 17.50
N LEU A 67 34.68 -1.98 16.75
CA LEU A 67 35.92 -2.73 16.94
C LEU A 67 37.17 -1.87 16.66
N ILE A 68 37.16 -1.02 15.63
CA ILE A 68 38.26 -0.09 15.34
C ILE A 68 38.40 0.95 16.46
N LEU A 69 37.27 1.49 16.95
CA LEU A 69 37.26 2.43 18.08
C LEU A 69 37.83 1.81 19.38
N LEU A 70 37.39 0.59 19.68
CA LEU A 70 37.88 -0.17 20.83
C LEU A 70 39.38 -0.49 20.68
N GLY A 71 39.81 -0.81 19.46
CA GLY A 71 41.24 -0.96 19.14
C GLY A 71 42.00 0.33 19.36
N ALA A 72 41.50 1.47 18.90
CA ALA A 72 42.11 2.77 19.12
C ALA A 72 42.16 3.14 20.61
N ALA A 73 41.08 2.94 21.35
CA ALA A 73 41.03 3.18 22.80
C ALA A 73 42.05 2.29 23.55
N THR A 74 42.13 1.01 23.17
CA THR A 74 43.09 0.07 23.75
C THR A 74 44.54 0.52 23.48
N PHE A 75 44.79 1.00 22.25
CA PHE A 75 46.11 1.47 21.84
C PHE A 75 46.48 2.77 22.56
N SER A 76 45.54 3.74 22.72
CA SER A 76 45.78 4.97 23.51
C SER A 76 46.09 4.62 24.99
N ALA A 77 45.38 3.65 25.58
CA ALA A 77 45.60 3.19 26.95
C ALA A 77 47.01 2.56 27.12
N LEU A 78 47.47 1.78 26.12
CA LEU A 78 48.82 1.18 26.14
C LEU A 78 49.95 2.25 26.11
N LEU A 79 49.62 3.43 25.61
CA LEU A 79 50.54 4.58 25.53
C LEU A 79 50.46 5.50 26.76
N ASN A 80 49.70 5.12 27.79
CA ASN A 80 49.42 5.89 29.01
C ASN A 80 48.52 7.13 28.80
N GLU A 81 47.85 7.25 27.65
CA GLU A 81 46.85 8.30 27.40
C GLU A 81 45.45 7.85 27.86
N TRP A 82 45.33 7.63 29.17
CA TRP A 82 44.13 7.09 29.82
C TRP A 82 42.88 7.97 29.62
N VAL A 83 43.08 9.31 29.51
CA VAL A 83 41.96 10.23 29.36
C VAL A 83 41.35 10.10 27.99
N GLU A 84 42.13 10.04 26.90
CA GLU A 84 41.64 9.84 25.53
C GLU A 84 40.98 8.47 25.35
N ALA A 85 41.63 7.40 25.88
CA ALA A 85 41.07 6.07 25.88
C ALA A 85 39.70 6.03 26.58
N GLY A 86 39.58 6.70 27.72
CA GLY A 86 38.32 6.79 28.46
C GLY A 86 37.20 7.52 27.71
N VAL A 87 37.53 8.60 27.03
CA VAL A 87 36.58 9.36 26.22
C VAL A 87 36.10 8.55 25.02
N ILE A 88 36.98 7.90 24.29
CA ILE A 88 36.61 7.04 23.17
C ILE A 88 35.67 5.92 23.66
N PHE A 89 36.01 5.28 24.76
CA PHE A 89 35.19 4.21 25.36
C PHE A 89 33.81 4.72 25.81
N PHE A 90 33.74 5.90 26.41
CA PHE A 90 32.47 6.53 26.83
C PHE A 90 31.58 6.84 25.63
N ILE A 91 32.16 7.36 24.53
CA ILE A 91 31.41 7.64 23.30
C ILE A 91 30.89 6.35 22.66
N VAL A 92 31.68 5.27 22.65
CA VAL A 92 31.27 3.95 22.18
C VAL A 92 30.05 3.44 22.97
N ILE A 93 30.05 3.59 24.29
CA ILE A 93 28.91 3.21 25.13
C ILE A 93 27.67 4.02 24.76
N ILE A 94 27.77 5.34 24.66
CA ILE A 94 26.65 6.22 24.32
C ILE A 94 26.12 5.87 22.92
N ASN A 95 26.99 5.69 21.95
CA ASN A 95 26.61 5.33 20.58
C ASN A 95 25.88 3.99 20.53
N SER A 96 26.38 2.99 21.25
CA SER A 96 25.72 1.68 21.36
C SER A 96 24.35 1.78 22.01
N ILE A 97 24.18 2.58 23.06
CA ILE A 97 22.88 2.82 23.71
C ILE A 97 21.90 3.46 22.72
N ILE A 98 22.33 4.51 22.00
CA ILE A 98 21.49 5.19 21.01
C ILE A 98 21.12 4.24 19.88
N GLY A 99 22.06 3.43 19.38
CA GLY A 99 21.82 2.42 18.35
C GLY A 99 20.77 1.39 18.78
N ILE A 100 20.86 0.87 20.01
CA ILE A 100 19.89 -0.07 20.57
C ILE A 100 18.50 0.58 20.69
N ILE A 101 18.41 1.83 21.15
CA ILE A 101 17.14 2.56 21.26
C ILE A 101 16.49 2.75 19.88
N GLN A 102 17.30 3.12 18.88
CA GLN A 102 16.82 3.30 17.51
C GLN A 102 16.33 1.99 16.90
N GLU A 103 17.09 0.89 17.06
CA GLU A 103 16.72 -0.44 16.57
C GLU A 103 15.45 -0.96 17.24
N LYS A 104 15.34 -0.82 18.58
CA LYS A 104 14.13 -1.20 19.33
C LYS A 104 12.90 -0.42 18.88
N LYS A 105 13.05 0.87 18.62
CA LYS A 105 11.96 1.72 18.13
C LYS A 105 11.53 1.33 16.71
N ALA A 106 12.48 0.99 15.83
CA ALA A 106 12.20 0.50 14.49
C ALA A 106 11.44 -0.84 14.55
N GLN A 107 11.90 -1.80 15.36
CA GLN A 107 11.24 -3.10 15.53
C GLN A 107 9.83 -2.98 16.14
N ALA A 108 9.63 -2.13 17.16
CA ALA A 108 8.31 -1.90 17.74
C ALA A 108 7.32 -1.32 16.72
N SER A 109 7.78 -0.41 15.86
CA SER A 109 6.95 0.15 14.78
C SER A 109 6.55 -0.92 13.76
N LEU A 110 7.47 -1.84 13.43
CA LEU A 110 7.18 -2.97 12.52
C LEU A 110 6.22 -3.98 13.14
N ALA A 111 6.36 -4.29 14.42
CA ALA A 111 5.47 -5.21 15.13
C ALA A 111 4.02 -4.71 15.15
N ALA A 112 3.81 -3.40 15.40
CA ALA A 112 2.49 -2.79 15.38
C ALA A 112 1.79 -2.89 14.01
N LEU A 113 2.53 -2.92 12.91
CA LEU A 113 1.97 -3.08 11.56
C LEU A 113 1.47 -4.51 11.31
N LYS A 114 2.20 -5.51 11.80
CA LYS A 114 1.84 -6.93 11.61
C LYS A 114 0.50 -7.29 12.30
N THR A 115 0.17 -6.64 13.41
CA THR A 115 -1.11 -6.87 14.10
C THR A 115 -2.31 -6.28 13.36
N MET A 116 -2.12 -5.24 12.54
CA MET A 116 -3.20 -4.62 11.74
C MET A 116 -3.57 -5.42 10.49
N SER A 117 -2.76 -6.38 10.07
CA SER A 117 -2.95 -7.22 8.87
C SER A 117 -3.27 -8.67 9.21
N ALA A 118 -3.78 -8.95 10.40
CA ALA A 118 -4.13 -10.32 10.80
C ALA A 118 -5.30 -10.84 9.94
N PRO A 119 -5.21 -12.06 9.36
CA PRO A 119 -6.31 -12.67 8.62
C PRO A 119 -7.49 -12.95 9.55
N THR A 120 -8.70 -12.93 8.99
CA THR A 120 -9.94 -13.24 9.69
C THR A 120 -10.49 -14.60 9.26
N ALA A 121 -11.38 -15.20 10.05
CA ALA A 121 -12.08 -16.42 9.71
C ALA A 121 -13.56 -16.31 10.13
N THR A 122 -14.46 -16.85 9.32
CA THR A 122 -15.87 -16.98 9.67
C THR A 122 -16.08 -18.28 10.42
N VAL A 123 -16.57 -18.22 11.65
CA VAL A 123 -16.80 -19.38 12.52
C VAL A 123 -18.25 -19.45 12.98
N ILE A 124 -18.69 -20.65 13.34
CA ILE A 124 -19.95 -20.86 14.08
C ILE A 124 -19.60 -21.07 15.54
N ARG A 125 -20.02 -20.14 16.41
CA ARG A 125 -19.93 -20.25 17.87
C ARG A 125 -21.29 -19.95 18.49
N ASN A 126 -21.67 -20.67 19.53
CA ASN A 126 -22.99 -20.52 20.18
C ASN A 126 -24.19 -20.59 19.20
N GLY A 127 -24.07 -21.29 18.07
CA GLY A 127 -25.12 -21.43 17.06
C GLY A 127 -25.24 -20.20 16.13
N SER A 128 -24.36 -19.20 16.21
CA SER A 128 -24.35 -18.02 15.34
C SER A 128 -23.06 -17.92 14.56
N GLU A 129 -23.16 -17.40 13.34
CA GLU A 129 -21.97 -17.08 12.53
C GLU A 129 -21.33 -15.78 13.03
N GLU A 130 -20.01 -15.79 13.23
CA GLU A 130 -19.23 -14.61 13.61
C GLU A 130 -17.89 -14.58 12.87
N ILE A 131 -17.34 -13.38 12.67
CA ILE A 131 -16.02 -13.16 12.08
C ILE A 131 -15.03 -12.91 13.21
N VAL A 132 -14.04 -13.79 13.33
CA VAL A 132 -12.98 -13.70 14.36
C VAL A 132 -11.61 -13.53 13.73
N SER A 133 -10.62 -13.07 14.50
CA SER A 133 -9.24 -13.14 14.05
C SER A 133 -8.81 -14.60 13.88
N ALA A 134 -8.18 -14.95 12.75
CA ALA A 134 -7.66 -16.31 12.54
C ALA A 134 -6.68 -16.74 13.65
N SER A 135 -6.00 -15.79 14.32
CA SER A 135 -5.13 -16.07 15.46
C SER A 135 -5.87 -16.56 16.72
N GLU A 136 -7.18 -16.32 16.82
CA GLU A 136 -8.04 -16.71 17.94
C GLU A 136 -8.78 -18.04 17.70
N LEU A 137 -8.51 -18.70 16.58
CA LEU A 137 -9.03 -20.02 16.30
C LEU A 137 -8.42 -21.06 17.24
N VAL A 138 -9.27 -21.94 17.74
CA VAL A 138 -8.88 -23.05 18.60
C VAL A 138 -9.32 -24.39 18.02
N VAL A 139 -8.64 -25.45 18.40
CA VAL A 139 -9.02 -26.82 18.02
C VAL A 139 -10.45 -27.09 18.48
N GLY A 140 -11.31 -27.50 17.53
CA GLY A 140 -12.74 -27.75 17.74
C GLY A 140 -13.66 -26.62 17.25
N ASP A 141 -13.14 -25.45 16.84
CA ASP A 141 -13.95 -24.42 16.16
C ASP A 141 -14.51 -24.94 14.84
N LEU A 142 -15.73 -24.52 14.49
CA LEU A 142 -16.37 -24.84 13.21
C LEU A 142 -16.22 -23.64 12.28
N VAL A 143 -15.38 -23.79 11.25
CA VAL A 143 -15.06 -22.75 10.27
C VAL A 143 -15.91 -22.92 9.01
N ILE A 144 -16.42 -21.81 8.48
CA ILE A 144 -17.11 -21.74 7.18
C ILE A 144 -16.07 -21.31 6.13
N LEU A 145 -16.08 -21.99 4.99
CA LEU A 145 -15.22 -21.70 3.85
C LEU A 145 -16.07 -21.33 2.63
N THR A 146 -15.74 -20.21 2.01
CA THR A 146 -16.36 -19.71 0.77
C THR A 146 -15.30 -19.43 -0.30
N ASN A 147 -15.75 -19.33 -1.55
CA ASN A 147 -14.84 -19.05 -2.66
C ASN A 147 -14.03 -17.76 -2.44
N GLY A 148 -12.71 -17.86 -2.55
CA GLY A 148 -11.77 -16.76 -2.31
C GLY A 148 -11.18 -16.70 -0.91
N ASP A 149 -11.64 -17.54 0.02
CA ASP A 149 -11.09 -17.63 1.37
C ASP A 149 -9.75 -18.37 1.37
N MET A 150 -8.89 -17.97 2.28
CA MET A 150 -7.72 -18.74 2.66
C MET A 150 -8.04 -19.59 3.88
N VAL A 151 -7.74 -20.88 3.82
CA VAL A 151 -7.98 -21.82 4.92
C VAL A 151 -7.12 -21.41 6.13
N PRO A 152 -7.76 -21.05 7.28
CA PRO A 152 -7.05 -20.37 8.38
C PRO A 152 -6.35 -21.32 9.36
N ALA A 153 -6.69 -22.61 9.32
CA ALA A 153 -6.15 -23.67 10.18
C ALA A 153 -6.28 -25.00 9.47
N ASP A 154 -5.73 -26.11 9.97
CA ASP A 154 -5.99 -27.42 9.40
C ASP A 154 -7.39 -27.90 9.82
N LEU A 155 -8.25 -28.12 8.82
CA LEU A 155 -9.67 -28.44 9.01
C LEU A 155 -9.98 -29.84 8.55
N ARG A 156 -10.80 -30.59 9.30
CA ARG A 156 -11.53 -31.77 8.81
C ARG A 156 -12.91 -31.30 8.33
N LEU A 157 -13.17 -31.44 7.03
CA LEU A 157 -14.40 -30.98 6.42
C LEU A 157 -15.62 -31.71 6.95
N THR A 158 -16.66 -30.99 7.29
CA THR A 158 -17.97 -31.50 7.76
C THR A 158 -19.04 -31.38 6.68
N GLN A 159 -18.89 -30.37 5.77
CA GLN A 159 -19.75 -30.19 4.60
C GLN A 159 -18.90 -29.71 3.42
N SER A 160 -19.23 -30.14 2.21
CA SER A 160 -18.62 -29.71 0.97
C SER A 160 -19.65 -29.65 -0.14
N ASN A 161 -19.90 -28.46 -0.68
CA ASN A 161 -20.81 -28.22 -1.81
C ASN A 161 -19.98 -27.74 -3.00
N ASN A 162 -19.61 -28.65 -3.90
CA ASN A 162 -18.72 -28.41 -5.03
C ASN A 162 -17.41 -27.73 -4.64
N LEU A 163 -16.90 -28.00 -3.43
CA LEU A 163 -15.75 -27.33 -2.86
C LEU A 163 -14.48 -27.81 -3.56
N LYS A 164 -13.71 -26.84 -4.09
CA LYS A 164 -12.37 -27.08 -4.67
C LYS A 164 -11.35 -26.17 -3.99
N ILE A 165 -10.22 -26.78 -3.60
CA ILE A 165 -9.15 -26.08 -2.85
C ILE A 165 -7.82 -26.30 -3.57
N THR A 166 -7.09 -25.22 -3.80
CA THR A 166 -5.71 -25.30 -4.31
C THR A 166 -4.74 -25.41 -3.15
N GLU A 167 -4.01 -26.50 -3.11
CA GLU A 167 -3.06 -26.86 -2.05
C GLU A 167 -1.60 -26.81 -2.53
N ALA A 168 -1.30 -25.94 -3.49
CA ALA A 168 0.02 -25.85 -4.14
C ALA A 168 1.19 -25.63 -3.17
N SER A 169 0.96 -24.96 -2.06
CA SER A 169 1.95 -24.73 -0.99
C SER A 169 2.39 -26.01 -0.27
N LEU A 170 1.56 -27.05 -0.29
CA LEU A 170 1.81 -28.34 0.38
C LEU A 170 2.14 -29.45 -0.59
N THR A 171 1.42 -29.53 -1.72
CA THR A 171 1.53 -30.61 -2.69
C THR A 171 2.44 -30.29 -3.88
N GLY A 172 2.71 -28.98 -4.12
CA GLY A 172 3.42 -28.50 -5.31
C GLY A 172 2.54 -28.47 -6.56
N GLU A 173 1.29 -28.95 -6.51
CA GLU A 173 0.37 -29.00 -7.64
C GLU A 173 -0.54 -27.77 -7.67
N SER A 174 -0.60 -27.05 -8.81
CA SER A 174 -1.43 -25.87 -9.00
C SER A 174 -2.89 -26.17 -9.33
N ILE A 175 -3.23 -27.46 -9.58
CA ILE A 175 -4.61 -27.88 -9.90
C ILE A 175 -5.41 -27.98 -8.61
N ALA A 176 -6.61 -27.37 -8.62
CA ALA A 176 -7.49 -27.40 -7.47
C ALA A 176 -8.02 -28.83 -7.20
N SER A 177 -7.84 -29.31 -5.96
CA SER A 177 -8.34 -30.59 -5.49
C SER A 177 -9.83 -30.49 -5.15
N GLU A 178 -10.65 -31.39 -5.70
CA GLU A 178 -12.06 -31.50 -5.35
C GLU A 178 -12.19 -32.18 -3.97
N LYS A 179 -12.94 -31.53 -3.07
CA LYS A 179 -13.08 -31.97 -1.68
C LYS A 179 -14.38 -32.74 -1.44
N ASN A 180 -14.30 -33.78 -0.61
CA ASN A 180 -15.44 -34.61 -0.23
C ASN A 180 -15.46 -34.81 1.29
N ALA A 181 -16.36 -34.09 1.95
CA ALA A 181 -16.54 -34.16 3.41
C ALA A 181 -17.01 -35.53 3.92
N ALA A 182 -17.74 -36.27 3.10
CA ALA A 182 -18.29 -37.59 3.48
C ALA A 182 -17.25 -38.71 3.46
N ALA A 183 -16.09 -38.52 2.81
CA ALA A 183 -15.07 -39.53 2.71
C ALA A 183 -14.44 -39.83 4.09
N VAL A 184 -14.19 -41.13 4.38
CA VAL A 184 -13.36 -41.58 5.50
C VAL A 184 -12.17 -42.29 4.87
N LEU A 185 -10.96 -41.88 5.22
CA LEU A 185 -9.75 -42.28 4.54
C LEU A 185 -8.88 -43.22 5.41
N SER A 186 -8.06 -44.04 4.76
CA SER A 186 -7.12 -44.92 5.47
C SER A 186 -6.13 -44.08 6.31
N PRO A 187 -5.70 -44.58 7.49
CA PRO A 187 -4.68 -43.93 8.30
C PRO A 187 -3.35 -43.66 7.58
N ASP A 188 -3.03 -44.41 6.54
CA ASP A 188 -1.81 -44.26 5.74
C ASP A 188 -2.01 -43.42 4.49
N CYS A 189 -3.14 -42.69 4.35
CA CYS A 189 -3.46 -41.87 3.19
C CYS A 189 -2.45 -40.72 3.03
N PRO A 190 -1.77 -40.61 1.86
CA PRO A 190 -0.86 -39.48 1.58
C PRO A 190 -1.57 -38.13 1.68
N LEU A 191 -0.79 -37.08 1.99
CA LEU A 191 -1.33 -35.73 2.25
C LEU A 191 -2.14 -35.19 1.06
N GLY A 192 -1.65 -35.32 -0.17
CA GLY A 192 -2.32 -34.83 -1.39
C GLY A 192 -3.64 -35.54 -1.73
N ASP A 193 -3.87 -36.75 -1.21
CA ASP A 193 -5.07 -37.56 -1.45
C ASP A 193 -6.13 -37.38 -0.37
N ARG A 194 -5.88 -36.58 0.68
CA ARG A 194 -6.81 -36.35 1.80
C ARG A 194 -7.94 -35.40 1.41
N LYS A 195 -8.85 -35.88 0.56
CA LYS A 195 -9.98 -35.09 0.01
C LYS A 195 -10.98 -34.57 1.06
N ASN A 196 -10.94 -35.10 2.28
CA ASN A 196 -11.80 -34.69 3.38
C ASN A 196 -11.15 -33.68 4.35
N MET A 197 -9.94 -33.21 4.02
CA MET A 197 -9.18 -32.20 4.78
C MET A 197 -9.03 -30.92 3.97
N ALA A 198 -8.89 -29.80 4.67
CA ALA A 198 -8.45 -28.52 4.14
C ALA A 198 -7.29 -28.00 5.01
N TYR A 199 -6.20 -27.60 4.40
CA TYR A 199 -4.97 -27.26 5.10
C TYR A 199 -4.73 -25.77 5.15
N THR A 200 -4.12 -25.31 6.22
CA THR A 200 -3.71 -23.92 6.45
C THR A 200 -2.99 -23.33 5.22
N SER A 201 -3.32 -22.08 4.88
CA SER A 201 -2.76 -21.33 3.73
C SER A 201 -3.10 -21.88 2.34
N SER A 202 -4.00 -22.87 2.24
CA SER A 202 -4.61 -23.29 0.98
C SER A 202 -5.76 -22.37 0.60
N ILE A 203 -6.09 -22.31 -0.69
CA ILE A 203 -7.03 -21.33 -1.25
C ILE A 203 -8.28 -22.03 -1.74
N VAL A 204 -9.45 -21.57 -1.30
CA VAL A 204 -10.76 -22.00 -1.81
C VAL A 204 -10.99 -21.34 -3.17
N THR A 205 -10.96 -22.14 -4.24
CA THR A 205 -11.10 -21.62 -5.62
C THR A 205 -12.50 -21.78 -6.19
N TYR A 206 -13.33 -22.66 -5.59
CA TYR A 206 -14.71 -22.86 -6.02
C TYR A 206 -15.55 -23.49 -4.92
N GLY A 207 -16.87 -23.19 -4.92
CA GLY A 207 -17.84 -23.79 -4.01
C GLY A 207 -17.80 -23.23 -2.58
N ARG A 208 -18.40 -23.99 -1.67
CA ARG A 208 -18.44 -23.64 -0.23
C ARG A 208 -18.41 -24.91 0.62
N GLY A 209 -17.97 -24.76 1.87
CA GLY A 209 -17.94 -25.87 2.81
C GLY A 209 -17.82 -25.41 4.25
N SER A 210 -17.83 -26.35 5.16
CA SER A 210 -17.48 -26.12 6.56
C SER A 210 -16.55 -27.21 7.08
N GLY A 211 -15.75 -26.90 8.08
CA GLY A 211 -14.82 -27.85 8.67
C GLY A 211 -14.51 -27.55 10.13
N ILE A 212 -14.16 -28.58 10.90
CA ILE A 212 -13.73 -28.46 12.30
C ILE A 212 -12.23 -28.29 12.33
N VAL A 213 -11.74 -27.33 13.09
CA VAL A 213 -10.31 -27.10 13.34
C VAL A 213 -9.73 -28.28 14.09
N THR A 214 -8.76 -28.96 13.48
CA THR A 214 -8.05 -30.12 14.05
C THR A 214 -6.68 -29.78 14.57
N LYS A 215 -5.98 -28.83 13.92
CA LYS A 215 -4.64 -28.35 14.32
C LYS A 215 -4.53 -26.87 14.10
N THR A 216 -3.73 -26.18 14.95
CA THR A 216 -3.49 -24.74 14.90
C THR A 216 -2.00 -24.42 14.99
N GLY A 217 -1.56 -23.28 14.46
CA GLY A 217 -0.21 -22.75 14.56
C GLY A 217 0.88 -23.69 14.08
N MET A 218 1.91 -23.87 14.90
CA MET A 218 3.04 -24.76 14.59
C MET A 218 2.69 -26.26 14.47
N ASN A 219 1.50 -26.65 14.96
CA ASN A 219 1.04 -28.04 14.84
C ASN A 219 0.36 -28.34 13.49
N THR A 220 0.05 -27.33 12.66
CA THR A 220 -0.47 -27.52 11.31
C THR A 220 0.58 -28.14 10.40
N GLU A 221 0.16 -28.72 9.27
CA GLU A 221 1.12 -29.31 8.30
C GLU A 221 2.11 -28.25 7.79
N ILE A 222 1.64 -27.04 7.49
CA ILE A 222 2.53 -25.89 7.14
C ILE A 222 3.42 -25.48 8.31
N GLY A 223 2.88 -25.48 9.54
CA GLY A 223 3.65 -25.14 10.74
C GLY A 223 4.83 -26.09 10.97
N GLN A 224 4.63 -27.38 10.72
CA GLN A 224 5.70 -28.37 10.83
C GLN A 224 6.79 -28.15 9.76
N ILE A 225 6.40 -27.83 8.51
CA ILE A 225 7.34 -27.48 7.44
C ILE A 225 8.12 -26.20 7.78
N ALA A 226 7.42 -25.17 8.27
CA ALA A 226 8.04 -23.91 8.68
C ALA A 226 9.06 -24.10 9.83
N GLY A 227 8.79 -25.05 10.74
CA GLY A 227 9.72 -25.38 11.82
C GLY A 227 11.00 -26.09 11.35
N MET A 228 11.00 -26.69 10.16
CA MET A 228 12.17 -27.34 9.55
C MET A 228 13.02 -26.39 8.69
N LEU A 229 12.46 -25.26 8.29
CA LEU A 229 13.17 -24.24 7.54
C LEU A 229 13.80 -23.26 8.53
N GLU A 230 15.14 -23.24 8.65
CA GLU A 230 15.84 -22.12 9.28
C GLU A 230 15.62 -20.88 8.41
N ASP A 231 14.77 -19.96 8.90
CA ASP A 231 14.47 -18.71 8.18
C ASP A 231 15.70 -17.80 8.10
N ASP A 232 16.32 -17.78 6.96
CA ASP A 232 17.24 -16.73 6.53
C ASP A 232 16.47 -15.50 5.97
N ASP A 233 15.36 -15.17 6.60
CA ASP A 233 14.46 -14.11 6.13
C ASP A 233 14.88 -12.71 6.64
N THR A 234 16.17 -12.38 6.48
CA THR A 234 16.69 -11.03 6.55
C THR A 234 17.02 -10.50 5.17
N SER A 235 16.07 -10.56 4.24
CA SER A 235 16.25 -9.88 2.96
C SER A 235 16.22 -8.36 3.21
N ASP A 236 17.41 -7.75 3.20
CA ASP A 236 17.55 -6.28 3.26
C ASP A 236 16.67 -5.62 2.21
N THR A 237 15.98 -4.55 2.60
CA THR A 237 15.17 -3.76 1.65
C THR A 237 16.05 -3.23 0.50
N PRO A 238 15.51 -3.00 -0.71
CA PRO A 238 16.26 -2.41 -1.81
C PRO A 238 16.97 -1.11 -1.41
N LEU A 239 16.32 -0.27 -0.63
CA LEU A 239 16.88 0.95 -0.06
C LEU A 239 18.09 0.63 0.85
N LYS A 240 17.94 -0.31 1.78
CA LYS A 240 19.03 -0.69 2.70
C LYS A 240 20.24 -1.24 1.95
N ARG A 241 20.00 -2.06 0.90
CA ARG A 241 21.07 -2.56 0.02
C ARG A 241 21.81 -1.41 -0.68
N LYS A 242 21.07 -0.42 -1.22
CA LYS A 242 21.66 0.77 -1.86
C LYS A 242 22.45 1.61 -0.86
N LEU A 243 21.92 1.83 0.35
CA LEU A 243 22.61 2.57 1.42
C LEU A 243 23.88 1.84 1.87
N ASN A 244 23.82 0.53 2.04
CA ASN A 244 24.98 -0.29 2.39
C ASN A 244 26.07 -0.27 1.29
N ALA A 245 25.65 -0.28 0.01
CA ALA A 245 26.59 -0.16 -1.12
C ALA A 245 27.32 1.17 -1.11
N VAL A 246 26.59 2.27 -0.83
CA VAL A 246 27.21 3.61 -0.68
C VAL A 246 28.12 3.66 0.54
N GLY A 247 27.69 3.09 1.67
CA GLY A 247 28.55 2.95 2.85
C GLY A 247 29.89 2.29 2.52
N LYS A 248 29.86 1.16 1.78
CA LYS A 248 31.09 0.48 1.34
C LYS A 248 31.98 1.36 0.45
N ILE A 249 31.41 2.09 -0.51
CA ILE A 249 32.16 3.00 -1.37
C ILE A 249 32.83 4.09 -0.54
N LEU A 250 32.07 4.72 0.38
CA LEU A 250 32.60 5.75 1.27
C LEU A 250 33.71 5.20 2.18
N THR A 251 33.55 4.00 2.70
CA THR A 251 34.59 3.32 3.51
C THR A 251 35.90 3.15 2.71
N ILE A 252 35.81 2.70 1.46
CA ILE A 252 36.99 2.51 0.59
C ILE A 252 37.66 3.86 0.32
N ILE A 253 36.88 4.88 -0.06
CA ILE A 253 37.39 6.24 -0.27
C ILE A 253 38.08 6.77 1.00
N GLY A 254 37.43 6.55 2.13
CA GLY A 254 37.95 6.93 3.43
C GLY A 254 39.29 6.29 3.79
N LEU A 255 39.40 4.98 3.60
CA LEU A 255 40.68 4.29 3.81
C LEU A 255 41.79 4.81 2.92
N ILE A 256 41.50 5.14 1.66
CA ILE A 256 42.47 5.73 0.75
C ILE A 256 42.94 7.11 1.31
N ILE A 257 42.02 7.95 1.73
CA ILE A 257 42.33 9.28 2.29
C ILE A 257 43.10 9.14 3.60
N CYS A 258 42.77 8.17 4.47
CA CYS A 258 43.54 7.92 5.70
C CYS A 258 44.98 7.52 5.43
N VAL A 259 45.20 6.64 4.44
CA VAL A 259 46.56 6.27 4.02
C VAL A 259 47.29 7.47 3.46
N LEU A 260 46.65 8.32 2.66
CA LEU A 260 47.26 9.56 2.12
C LEU A 260 47.61 10.54 3.23
N ILE A 261 46.71 10.79 4.18
CA ILE A 261 46.97 11.69 5.33
C ILE A 261 48.14 11.15 6.17
N PHE A 262 48.16 9.84 6.45
CA PHE A 262 49.26 9.23 7.17
C PHE A 262 50.59 9.35 6.42
N ALA A 263 50.60 9.07 5.13
CA ALA A 263 51.79 9.17 4.28
C ALA A 263 52.33 10.61 4.18
N ILE A 264 51.40 11.60 4.00
CA ILE A 264 51.79 13.02 3.96
C ILE A 264 52.36 13.46 5.32
N GLY A 265 51.75 13.09 6.42
CA GLY A 265 52.23 13.38 7.76
C GLY A 265 53.60 12.79 8.05
N ALA A 266 53.83 11.53 7.65
CA ALA A 266 55.14 10.88 7.75
C ALA A 266 56.19 11.56 6.87
N PHE A 267 55.81 12.02 5.67
CA PHE A 267 56.68 12.78 4.79
C PHE A 267 57.13 14.10 5.41
N TYR A 268 56.25 14.77 6.15
CA TYR A 268 56.62 15.98 6.90
C TYR A 268 57.40 15.74 8.22
N GLY A 269 57.71 14.46 8.52
CA GLY A 269 58.46 14.09 9.74
C GLY A 269 57.64 14.19 11.04
N ARG A 270 56.33 14.19 10.95
CA ARG A 270 55.47 14.22 12.15
C ARG A 270 55.58 12.92 12.97
N PRO A 271 55.40 12.97 14.29
CA PRO A 271 55.35 11.76 15.11
C PRO A 271 54.28 10.79 14.56
N LEU A 272 54.69 9.56 14.25
CA LEU A 272 53.82 8.56 13.59
C LEU A 272 52.54 8.25 14.38
N LEU A 273 52.64 8.30 15.68
CA LEU A 273 51.55 7.89 16.55
C LEU A 273 50.37 8.88 16.59
N PRO A 274 50.57 10.19 16.86
CA PRO A 274 49.49 11.16 16.74
C PRO A 274 48.91 11.20 15.34
N GLN A 275 49.75 11.05 14.32
CA GLN A 275 49.27 11.03 12.94
C GLN A 275 48.40 9.79 12.62
N PHE A 276 48.71 8.64 13.22
CA PHE A 276 47.89 7.44 13.10
C PHE A 276 46.52 7.60 13.77
N LEU A 277 46.46 8.23 14.95
CA LEU A 277 45.21 8.55 15.65
C LEU A 277 44.34 9.51 14.84
N VAL A 278 44.92 10.53 14.20
CA VAL A 278 44.20 11.45 13.29
C VAL A 278 43.62 10.66 12.10
N ALA A 279 44.40 9.79 11.47
CA ALA A 279 43.96 8.98 10.35
C ALA A 279 42.82 8.01 10.72
N ILE A 280 42.91 7.36 11.88
CA ILE A 280 41.81 6.47 12.38
C ILE A 280 40.57 7.32 12.68
N SER A 281 40.72 8.46 13.32
CA SER A 281 39.56 9.34 13.63
C SER A 281 38.84 9.79 12.36
N LEU A 282 39.58 10.04 11.31
CA LEU A 282 39.01 10.34 10.00
C LEU A 282 38.30 9.13 9.41
N ALA A 283 38.89 7.92 9.50
CA ALA A 283 38.25 6.69 9.00
C ALA A 283 36.87 6.49 9.61
N ILE A 284 36.72 6.77 10.89
CA ILE A 284 35.49 6.66 11.65
C ILE A 284 34.46 7.70 11.18
N SER A 285 34.91 8.95 10.94
CA SER A 285 34.04 10.05 10.52
C SER A 285 33.38 9.84 9.15
N ILE A 286 33.98 9.02 8.28
CA ILE A 286 33.54 8.86 6.90
C ILE A 286 32.26 8.04 6.79
N ILE A 287 32.01 7.13 7.70
CA ILE A 287 30.88 6.21 7.65
C ILE A 287 29.66 6.82 8.35
N PRO A 288 28.56 7.06 7.62
CA PRO A 288 27.36 7.61 8.24
C PRO A 288 26.58 6.50 8.98
N GLU A 289 27.03 6.13 10.18
CA GLU A 289 26.48 5.02 11.00
C GLU A 289 24.96 5.11 11.22
N GLY A 290 24.46 6.32 11.48
CA GLY A 290 23.03 6.55 11.75
C GLY A 290 22.13 6.47 10.52
N LEU A 291 22.68 6.38 9.29
CA LEU A 291 21.88 6.51 8.06
C LEU A 291 20.90 5.33 7.83
N PRO A 292 21.31 4.05 7.92
CA PRO A 292 20.38 2.93 7.73
C PRO A 292 19.28 2.88 8.79
N ALA A 293 19.64 3.11 10.06
CA ALA A 293 18.69 3.13 11.16
C ALA A 293 17.67 4.28 11.02
N THR A 294 18.15 5.49 10.70
CA THR A 294 17.29 6.66 10.47
C THR A 294 16.35 6.42 9.28
N ALA A 295 16.83 5.86 8.17
CA ALA A 295 16.01 5.53 7.01
C ALA A 295 14.89 4.53 7.37
N THR A 296 15.19 3.50 8.17
CA THR A 296 14.20 2.53 8.65
C THR A 296 13.14 3.18 9.53
N ILE A 297 13.54 4.07 10.45
CA ILE A 297 12.60 4.83 11.29
C ILE A 297 11.70 5.72 10.43
N ILE A 298 12.25 6.41 9.44
CA ILE A 298 11.47 7.28 8.54
C ILE A 298 10.43 6.47 7.76
N MET A 299 10.83 5.31 7.22
CA MET A 299 9.90 4.38 6.53
C MET A 299 8.80 3.89 7.48
N ALA A 300 9.15 3.44 8.67
CA ALA A 300 8.18 2.96 9.66
C ALA A 300 7.15 4.05 10.06
N LEU A 301 7.60 5.29 10.26
CA LEU A 301 6.72 6.43 10.50
C LEU A 301 5.86 6.78 9.26
N GLY A 302 6.39 6.56 8.06
CA GLY A 302 5.65 6.68 6.80
C GLY A 302 4.49 5.69 6.75
N VAL A 303 4.76 4.41 7.04
CA VAL A 303 3.72 3.36 7.08
C VAL A 303 2.63 3.68 8.12
N GLN A 304 3.00 4.12 9.32
CA GLN A 304 2.02 4.52 10.33
C GLN A 304 1.10 5.66 9.84
N ARG A 305 1.62 6.62 9.07
CA ARG A 305 0.81 7.69 8.47
C ARG A 305 -0.07 7.17 7.33
N MET A 306 0.45 6.27 6.49
CA MET A 306 -0.34 5.64 5.44
C MET A 306 -1.50 4.83 6.02
N ALA A 307 -1.28 4.09 7.12
CA ALA A 307 -2.34 3.37 7.82
C ALA A 307 -3.44 4.30 8.37
N LYS A 308 -3.09 5.50 8.87
CA LYS A 308 -4.07 6.52 9.26
C LYS A 308 -4.90 7.06 8.08
N GLU A 309 -4.35 7.03 6.87
CA GLU A 309 -5.02 7.37 5.62
C GLU A 309 -5.67 6.14 4.96
N HIS A 310 -5.94 5.07 5.74
CA HIS A 310 -6.55 3.80 5.30
C HIS A 310 -5.73 2.97 4.31
N ALA A 311 -4.44 3.26 4.12
CA ALA A 311 -3.52 2.45 3.33
C ALA A 311 -2.65 1.58 4.24
N LEU A 312 -2.98 0.31 4.36
CA LEU A 312 -2.22 -0.65 5.16
C LEU A 312 -1.09 -1.24 4.31
N ILE A 313 0.15 -0.95 4.67
CA ILE A 313 1.35 -1.46 4.00
C ILE A 313 1.83 -2.72 4.73
N LYS A 314 2.03 -3.82 4.00
CA LYS A 314 2.47 -5.10 4.56
C LYS A 314 3.99 -5.21 4.71
N ASN A 315 4.76 -4.52 3.86
CA ASN A 315 6.22 -4.54 3.90
C ASN A 315 6.84 -3.15 3.68
N LEU A 316 7.99 -2.88 4.30
CA LEU A 316 8.65 -1.56 4.22
C LEU A 316 9.08 -1.15 2.81
N PRO A 317 9.59 -2.06 1.94
CA PRO A 317 9.95 -1.70 0.57
C PRO A 317 8.80 -1.08 -0.23
N ALA A 318 7.56 -1.49 0.04
CA ALA A 318 6.38 -0.98 -0.64
C ALA A 318 6.19 0.54 -0.47
N VAL A 319 6.64 1.13 0.65
CA VAL A 319 6.58 2.59 0.89
C VAL A 319 7.42 3.36 -0.12
N GLU A 320 8.62 2.87 -0.40
CA GLU A 320 9.51 3.48 -1.40
C GLU A 320 8.91 3.33 -2.80
N THR A 321 8.48 2.10 -3.11
CA THR A 321 8.00 1.74 -4.45
C THR A 321 6.70 2.48 -4.80
N ILE A 322 5.74 2.58 -3.88
CA ILE A 322 4.49 3.32 -4.12
C ILE A 322 4.74 4.81 -4.36
N GLY A 323 5.72 5.40 -3.67
CA GLY A 323 6.12 6.80 -3.88
C GLY A 323 6.69 7.07 -5.28
N ASN A 324 7.27 6.06 -5.91
CA ASN A 324 7.88 6.11 -7.24
C ASN A 324 6.95 5.59 -8.35
N ALA A 325 5.71 5.22 -8.04
CA ALA A 325 4.75 4.72 -9.02
C ALA A 325 4.59 5.69 -10.20
N THR A 326 4.70 5.15 -11.41
CA THR A 326 4.56 5.87 -12.68
C THR A 326 3.24 5.54 -13.36
N VAL A 327 2.71 4.33 -13.10
CA VAL A 327 1.45 3.84 -13.66
C VAL A 327 0.60 3.23 -12.54
N ILE A 328 -0.70 3.55 -12.54
CA ILE A 328 -1.72 2.87 -11.74
C ILE A 328 -2.61 2.10 -12.70
N CYS A 329 -2.57 0.76 -12.62
CA CYS A 329 -3.50 -0.13 -13.28
C CYS A 329 -4.63 -0.45 -12.31
N SER A 330 -5.86 -0.07 -12.65
CA SER A 330 -7.00 -0.26 -11.76
C SER A 330 -8.04 -1.15 -12.41
N ASP A 331 -8.50 -2.18 -11.68
CA ASP A 331 -9.76 -2.82 -12.03
C ASP A 331 -10.90 -1.78 -11.89
N LYS A 332 -11.93 -1.95 -12.69
CA LYS A 332 -13.10 -1.07 -12.66
C LYS A 332 -13.94 -1.30 -11.42
N THR A 333 -14.34 -2.57 -11.21
CA THR A 333 -15.39 -2.96 -10.26
C THR A 333 -14.89 -2.81 -8.81
N GLY A 334 -15.72 -2.21 -7.96
CA GLY A 334 -15.39 -2.03 -6.54
C GLY A 334 -14.30 -0.99 -6.24
N THR A 335 -13.38 -0.71 -7.19
CA THR A 335 -12.27 0.26 -7.02
C THR A 335 -12.63 1.64 -7.58
N LEU A 336 -12.95 1.70 -8.87
CA LEU A 336 -13.32 2.94 -9.56
C LEU A 336 -14.82 3.22 -9.45
N THR A 337 -15.62 2.17 -9.25
CA THR A 337 -17.08 2.20 -9.13
C THR A 337 -17.52 1.74 -7.74
N LEU A 338 -18.81 1.92 -7.44
CA LEU A 338 -19.40 1.60 -6.15
C LEU A 338 -19.64 0.10 -5.93
N ASN A 339 -19.48 -0.73 -6.97
CA ASN A 339 -19.91 -2.14 -6.99
C ASN A 339 -21.39 -2.32 -6.60
N LYS A 340 -22.22 -1.36 -6.98
CA LYS A 340 -23.66 -1.35 -6.69
C LYS A 340 -24.41 -0.91 -7.92
N MET A 341 -25.10 -1.86 -8.58
CA MET A 341 -25.95 -1.53 -9.71
C MET A 341 -27.02 -0.52 -9.31
N THR A 342 -27.19 0.50 -10.12
CA THR A 342 -28.13 1.59 -9.83
C THR A 342 -28.91 1.93 -11.11
N VAL A 343 -30.23 1.97 -11.04
CA VAL A 343 -31.07 2.43 -12.14
C VAL A 343 -30.88 3.94 -12.30
N THR A 344 -30.54 4.36 -13.52
CA THR A 344 -30.32 5.77 -13.86
C THR A 344 -31.25 6.28 -14.98
N HIS A 345 -31.80 5.38 -15.77
CA HIS A 345 -32.68 5.71 -16.87
C HIS A 345 -33.91 4.81 -16.87
N LEU A 346 -35.03 5.35 -17.32
CA LEU A 346 -36.32 4.70 -17.47
C LEU A 346 -36.88 5.08 -18.82
N ALA A 347 -37.41 4.10 -19.56
CA ALA A 347 -38.10 4.31 -20.81
C ALA A 347 -39.43 3.54 -20.78
N ASN A 348 -40.51 4.17 -21.18
CA ASN A 348 -41.79 3.52 -21.45
C ASN A 348 -42.28 3.92 -22.85
N GLY A 349 -43.55 3.63 -23.18
CA GLY A 349 -44.13 3.97 -24.47
C GLY A 349 -44.17 5.48 -24.81
N ASP A 350 -44.18 6.34 -23.78
CA ASP A 350 -44.39 7.77 -23.89
C ASP A 350 -43.11 8.58 -23.60
N ASP A 351 -42.29 8.12 -22.66
CA ASP A 351 -41.24 8.95 -22.04
C ASP A 351 -39.88 8.26 -21.96
N PHE A 352 -38.82 9.05 -22.09
CA PHE A 352 -37.45 8.67 -21.72
C PHE A 352 -36.95 9.56 -20.61
N LEU A 353 -36.80 8.99 -19.41
CA LEU A 353 -36.43 9.71 -18.19
C LEU A 353 -35.02 9.36 -17.72
N ASN A 354 -34.24 10.36 -17.35
CA ASN A 354 -32.96 10.17 -16.67
C ASN A 354 -33.08 10.44 -15.16
N LYS A 355 -32.07 10.03 -14.39
CA LYS A 355 -32.04 10.14 -12.91
C LYS A 355 -32.36 11.54 -12.36
N LYS A 356 -32.00 12.63 -13.07
CA LYS A 356 -32.27 14.00 -12.66
C LYS A 356 -33.76 14.31 -12.75
N ILE A 357 -34.41 13.81 -13.82
CA ILE A 357 -35.84 13.98 -14.08
C ILE A 357 -36.64 13.12 -13.10
N LEU A 358 -36.21 11.87 -12.85
CA LEU A 358 -36.84 10.97 -11.88
C LEU A 358 -36.90 11.56 -10.47
N LYS A 359 -35.84 12.26 -10.03
CA LYS A 359 -35.82 12.92 -8.70
C LYS A 359 -36.64 14.21 -8.64
N ALA A 360 -36.81 14.90 -9.76
CA ALA A 360 -37.43 16.25 -9.80
C ALA A 360 -38.93 16.26 -10.02
N GLN A 361 -39.55 15.25 -10.62
CA GLN A 361 -40.93 15.27 -11.06
C GLN A 361 -41.85 14.38 -10.23
N LYS A 362 -42.63 14.98 -9.28
CA LYS A 362 -43.73 14.30 -8.61
C LYS A 362 -44.84 13.81 -9.58
N ALA A 363 -44.97 14.42 -10.76
CA ALA A 363 -45.98 14.05 -11.78
C ALA A 363 -45.72 12.65 -12.40
N VAL A 364 -44.48 12.21 -12.48
CA VAL A 364 -44.10 10.87 -13.00
C VAL A 364 -44.62 9.76 -12.08
N LYS A 365 -44.71 10.00 -10.79
CA LYS A 365 -45.17 9.01 -9.80
C LYS A 365 -46.66 8.68 -9.91
N ASN A 366 -47.46 9.52 -10.55
CA ASN A 366 -48.91 9.35 -10.71
C ASN A 366 -49.31 8.86 -12.11
N ASN A 367 -48.34 8.52 -12.97
CA ASN A 367 -48.62 8.01 -14.31
C ASN A 367 -48.84 6.47 -14.23
N ASN A 368 -50.01 6.01 -14.63
CA ASN A 368 -50.41 4.58 -14.60
C ASN A 368 -49.47 3.68 -15.42
N ALA A 369 -48.86 4.19 -16.48
CA ALA A 369 -47.87 3.44 -17.28
C ALA A 369 -46.65 3.00 -16.47
N TYR A 370 -46.25 3.76 -15.45
CA TYR A 370 -45.15 3.37 -14.56
C TYR A 370 -45.55 2.44 -13.42
N LYS A 371 -46.86 2.39 -13.07
CA LYS A 371 -47.35 1.51 -12.02
C LYS A 371 -47.07 0.03 -12.35
N ASP A 372 -47.50 -0.40 -13.54
CA ASP A 372 -47.31 -1.79 -13.97
C ASP A 372 -45.83 -2.16 -14.16
N LEU A 373 -45.03 -1.20 -14.61
CA LEU A 373 -43.58 -1.35 -14.68
C LEU A 373 -42.97 -1.56 -13.27
N MET A 374 -43.40 -0.78 -12.25
CA MET A 374 -42.94 -0.97 -10.89
C MET A 374 -43.42 -2.27 -10.25
N TYR A 375 -44.65 -2.72 -10.60
CA TYR A 375 -45.12 -4.01 -10.20
C TYR A 375 -44.28 -5.14 -10.79
N ALA A 376 -44.03 -5.11 -12.10
CA ALA A 376 -43.14 -6.07 -12.76
C ALA A 376 -41.72 -6.07 -12.17
N ALA A 377 -41.13 -4.89 -11.91
CA ALA A 377 -39.81 -4.75 -11.29
C ALA A 377 -39.74 -5.28 -9.85
N SER A 378 -40.90 -5.26 -9.11
CA SER A 378 -40.96 -5.68 -7.72
C SER A 378 -41.33 -7.17 -7.56
N LEU A 379 -42.24 -7.66 -8.37
CA LEU A 379 -42.84 -9.01 -8.26
C LEU A 379 -42.02 -10.02 -9.06
N CYS A 380 -41.57 -9.67 -10.27
CA CYS A 380 -40.64 -10.50 -11.07
C CYS A 380 -39.19 -10.25 -10.64
N ASN A 381 -38.87 -10.61 -9.39
CA ASN A 381 -37.55 -10.24 -8.77
C ASN A 381 -37.30 -11.18 -7.57
N ASP A 382 -36.10 -11.73 -7.46
CA ASP A 382 -35.68 -12.63 -6.39
C ASP A 382 -34.85 -11.93 -5.30
N ALA A 383 -34.32 -10.74 -5.58
CA ALA A 383 -33.57 -9.97 -4.59
C ALA A 383 -34.48 -9.47 -3.46
N SER A 384 -33.95 -9.36 -2.25
CA SER A 384 -34.67 -8.92 -1.06
C SER A 384 -33.81 -7.99 -0.21
N LEU A 385 -34.44 -7.22 0.70
CA LEU A 385 -33.73 -6.45 1.72
C LEU A 385 -33.28 -7.38 2.84
N SER A 386 -32.08 -7.17 3.36
CA SER A 386 -31.57 -7.91 4.51
C SER A 386 -32.42 -7.63 5.74
N PRO A 387 -32.84 -8.67 6.51
CA PRO A 387 -33.54 -8.47 7.76
C PRO A 387 -32.69 -7.74 8.81
N ALA A 388 -31.37 -7.87 8.74
CA ALA A 388 -30.43 -7.26 9.68
C ALA A 388 -30.11 -5.79 9.35
N SER A 389 -30.18 -5.40 8.07
CA SER A 389 -29.86 -4.04 7.61
C SER A 389 -30.79 -3.65 6.45
N PRO A 390 -31.69 -2.66 6.63
CA PRO A 390 -32.61 -2.22 5.57
C PRO A 390 -31.93 -1.58 4.34
N GLU A 391 -30.65 -1.28 4.42
CA GLU A 391 -29.85 -0.73 3.31
C GLU A 391 -29.12 -1.80 2.50
N GLU A 392 -29.03 -3.01 3.03
CA GLU A 392 -28.35 -4.15 2.40
C GLU A 392 -29.34 -4.99 1.59
N ILE A 393 -28.97 -5.26 0.35
CA ILE A 393 -29.78 -6.05 -0.60
C ILE A 393 -29.12 -7.42 -0.77
N ILE A 394 -29.91 -8.46 -0.60
CA ILE A 394 -29.52 -9.87 -0.80
C ILE A 394 -30.06 -10.32 -2.16
N GLY A 395 -29.22 -10.90 -3.01
CA GLY A 395 -29.58 -11.42 -4.32
C GLY A 395 -28.72 -10.87 -5.45
N ASP A 396 -29.12 -11.14 -6.71
CA ASP A 396 -28.41 -10.64 -7.89
C ASP A 396 -28.37 -9.10 -7.92
N PRO A 397 -27.21 -8.47 -8.16
CA PRO A 397 -27.08 -7.00 -8.17
C PRO A 397 -27.98 -6.29 -9.21
N THR A 398 -28.29 -6.94 -10.33
CA THR A 398 -29.18 -6.42 -11.37
C THR A 398 -30.62 -6.34 -10.85
N GLU A 399 -31.05 -7.38 -10.16
CA GLU A 399 -32.36 -7.44 -9.51
C GLU A 399 -32.43 -6.50 -8.30
N GLY A 400 -31.36 -6.47 -7.52
CA GLY A 400 -31.23 -5.59 -6.37
C GLY A 400 -31.38 -4.12 -6.72
N ALA A 401 -30.93 -3.70 -7.91
CA ALA A 401 -31.07 -2.31 -8.38
C ALA A 401 -32.54 -1.86 -8.58
N LEU A 402 -33.45 -2.80 -8.77
CA LEU A 402 -34.88 -2.53 -8.97
C LEU A 402 -35.63 -2.20 -7.66
N ILE A 403 -35.12 -2.68 -6.51
CA ILE A 403 -35.76 -2.43 -5.20
C ILE A 403 -35.74 -0.95 -4.83
N PRO A 404 -34.60 -0.22 -4.85
CA PRO A 404 -34.58 1.21 -4.63
C PRO A 404 -35.40 2.00 -5.66
N LEU A 405 -35.45 1.54 -6.92
CA LEU A 405 -36.30 2.16 -7.94
C LEU A 405 -37.76 2.12 -7.54
N ALA A 406 -38.28 0.94 -7.14
CA ALA A 406 -39.66 0.79 -6.72
C ALA A 406 -39.98 1.64 -5.48
N GLN A 407 -39.04 1.71 -4.50
CA GLN A 407 -39.15 2.56 -3.32
C GLN A 407 -39.17 4.05 -3.69
N ASP A 408 -38.38 4.50 -4.65
CA ASP A 408 -38.39 5.89 -5.15
C ASP A 408 -39.77 6.27 -5.74
N PHE A 409 -40.52 5.30 -6.30
CA PHE A 409 -41.88 5.47 -6.77
C PHE A 409 -42.95 5.26 -5.68
N GLY A 410 -42.53 4.97 -4.45
CA GLY A 410 -43.42 4.84 -3.28
C GLY A 410 -43.96 3.44 -3.06
N TYR A 411 -43.42 2.43 -3.73
CA TYR A 411 -43.83 1.03 -3.58
C TYR A 411 -42.87 0.29 -2.63
N SER A 412 -43.45 -0.41 -1.67
CA SER A 412 -42.68 -1.35 -0.82
C SER A 412 -42.70 -2.73 -1.44
N VAL A 413 -41.57 -3.24 -1.86
CA VAL A 413 -41.43 -4.56 -2.49
C VAL A 413 -41.92 -5.67 -1.57
N SER A 414 -41.62 -5.60 -0.27
CA SER A 414 -42.03 -6.58 0.72
C SER A 414 -43.55 -6.56 0.93
N SER A 415 -44.22 -5.42 0.87
CA SER A 415 -45.66 -5.26 0.97
C SER A 415 -46.34 -5.80 -0.29
N LEU A 416 -45.83 -5.46 -1.48
CA LEU A 416 -46.37 -5.95 -2.75
C LEU A 416 -46.29 -7.48 -2.85
N ARG A 417 -45.19 -8.09 -2.41
CA ARG A 417 -45.05 -9.56 -2.42
C ARG A 417 -45.96 -10.29 -1.42
N LYS A 418 -46.34 -9.64 -0.33
CA LYS A 418 -47.33 -10.15 0.62
C LYS A 418 -48.74 -10.01 0.07
N GLU A 419 -49.03 -8.89 -0.61
CA GLU A 419 -50.34 -8.63 -1.19
C GLU A 419 -50.62 -9.47 -2.44
N TYR A 420 -49.59 -9.66 -3.26
CA TYR A 420 -49.65 -10.44 -4.53
C TYR A 420 -48.60 -11.55 -4.51
N PRO A 421 -48.87 -12.68 -3.82
CA PRO A 421 -47.94 -13.79 -3.72
C PRO A 421 -47.65 -14.41 -5.09
N ARG A 422 -46.48 -14.97 -5.26
CA ARG A 422 -46.09 -15.68 -6.48
C ARG A 422 -46.83 -17.02 -6.55
N LEU A 423 -47.61 -17.23 -7.57
CA LEU A 423 -48.40 -18.47 -7.82
C LEU A 423 -47.67 -19.42 -8.74
N GLY A 424 -46.79 -18.92 -9.63
CA GLY A 424 -46.00 -19.72 -10.54
C GLY A 424 -44.79 -18.92 -11.04
N GLU A 425 -43.79 -19.62 -11.55
CA GLU A 425 -42.56 -19.00 -12.08
C GLU A 425 -41.93 -19.80 -13.20
N TYR A 426 -41.28 -19.08 -14.11
CA TYR A 426 -40.32 -19.61 -15.05
C TYR A 426 -39.01 -18.91 -14.73
N PRO A 427 -38.06 -19.61 -14.03
CA PRO A 427 -36.81 -19.02 -13.57
C PRO A 427 -35.97 -18.43 -14.73
N PHE A 428 -35.03 -17.55 -14.41
CA PHE A 428 -34.11 -17.01 -15.41
C PHE A 428 -33.33 -18.13 -16.10
N ASP A 429 -33.37 -18.12 -17.41
CA ASP A 429 -32.60 -19.02 -18.24
C ASP A 429 -31.71 -18.24 -19.20
N SER A 430 -30.44 -18.63 -19.28
CA SER A 430 -29.40 -17.91 -20.07
C SER A 430 -29.60 -18.02 -21.59
N ILE A 431 -30.33 -19.03 -22.05
CA ILE A 431 -30.67 -19.22 -23.47
C ILE A 431 -31.86 -18.33 -23.82
N ARG A 432 -32.93 -18.38 -23.00
CA ARG A 432 -34.11 -17.52 -23.15
C ARG A 432 -33.85 -16.06 -22.78
N LYS A 433 -32.84 -15.78 -21.97
CA LYS A 433 -32.43 -14.48 -21.41
C LYS A 433 -33.55 -13.71 -20.73
N ARG A 434 -34.52 -14.42 -20.12
CA ARG A 434 -35.67 -13.83 -19.44
C ARG A 434 -36.15 -14.71 -18.29
N MET A 435 -36.96 -14.12 -17.42
CA MET A 435 -37.61 -14.69 -16.27
C MET A 435 -39.08 -14.25 -16.23
N SER A 436 -40.00 -15.11 -15.81
CA SER A 436 -41.42 -14.78 -15.68
C SER A 436 -41.97 -15.23 -14.33
N THR A 437 -42.86 -14.44 -13.73
CA THR A 437 -43.57 -14.77 -12.50
C THR A 437 -45.07 -14.51 -12.65
N ILE A 438 -45.89 -15.30 -12.02
CA ILE A 438 -47.35 -15.24 -12.14
C ILE A 438 -47.94 -14.84 -10.78
N HIS A 439 -48.86 -13.87 -10.80
CA HIS A 439 -49.54 -13.34 -9.63
C HIS A 439 -51.03 -13.18 -9.88
N GLU A 440 -51.86 -13.17 -8.84
CA GLU A 440 -53.27 -12.81 -8.92
C GLU A 440 -53.43 -11.36 -8.50
N ILE A 441 -53.92 -10.53 -9.42
CA ILE A 441 -54.12 -9.08 -9.22
C ILE A 441 -55.54 -8.74 -9.65
N ASN A 442 -56.35 -8.20 -8.75
CA ASN A 442 -57.76 -7.85 -8.99
C ASN A 442 -58.61 -8.99 -9.57
N ASN A 443 -58.42 -10.22 -9.11
CA ASN A 443 -59.05 -11.47 -9.57
C ASN A 443 -58.70 -11.86 -11.03
N GLU A 444 -57.62 -11.35 -11.56
CA GLU A 444 -57.03 -11.76 -12.85
C GLU A 444 -55.62 -12.32 -12.63
N TYR A 445 -55.24 -13.35 -13.37
CA TYR A 445 -53.88 -13.85 -13.35
C TYR A 445 -52.99 -13.02 -14.29
N VAL A 446 -51.97 -12.42 -13.73
CA VAL A 446 -51.02 -11.58 -14.49
C VAL A 446 -49.65 -12.22 -14.43
N ALA A 447 -49.09 -12.49 -15.59
CA ALA A 447 -47.68 -12.85 -15.74
C ALA A 447 -46.85 -11.58 -15.96
N TYR A 448 -45.81 -11.38 -15.12
CA TYR A 448 -44.77 -10.35 -15.33
C TYR A 448 -43.50 -11.01 -15.85
N ILE A 449 -42.95 -10.43 -16.90
CA ILE A 449 -41.75 -10.92 -17.59
C ILE A 449 -40.67 -9.84 -17.55
N LYS A 450 -39.46 -10.21 -17.22
CA LYS A 450 -38.27 -9.35 -17.35
C LYS A 450 -37.20 -10.05 -18.17
N GLY A 451 -36.43 -9.32 -18.98
CA GLY A 451 -35.42 -9.94 -19.80
C GLY A 451 -34.59 -8.94 -20.62
N ALA A 452 -33.69 -9.48 -21.41
CA ALA A 452 -32.92 -8.71 -22.38
C ALA A 452 -33.90 -8.11 -23.40
N LEU A 453 -33.79 -6.83 -23.66
CA LEU A 453 -34.78 -6.08 -24.47
C LEU A 453 -34.89 -6.59 -25.90
N ASP A 454 -33.77 -6.97 -26.49
CA ASP A 454 -33.67 -7.58 -27.82
C ASP A 454 -34.42 -8.90 -27.97
N GLU A 455 -34.47 -9.71 -26.89
CA GLU A 455 -35.17 -10.97 -26.83
C GLU A 455 -36.64 -10.83 -26.39
N LEU A 456 -36.98 -9.80 -25.62
CA LEU A 456 -38.32 -9.59 -25.10
C LEU A 456 -39.21 -8.84 -26.10
N LEU A 457 -38.71 -7.81 -26.76
CA LEU A 457 -39.48 -6.92 -27.64
C LEU A 457 -40.12 -7.64 -28.86
N PRO A 458 -39.51 -8.66 -29.48
CA PRO A 458 -40.16 -9.44 -30.55
C PRO A 458 -41.44 -10.17 -30.08
N LEU A 459 -41.55 -10.55 -28.81
CA LEU A 459 -42.68 -11.28 -28.22
C LEU A 459 -43.85 -10.36 -27.82
N CYS A 460 -43.64 -9.04 -27.93
CA CYS A 460 -44.63 -8.04 -27.60
C CYS A 460 -45.47 -7.64 -28.84
N ASP A 461 -46.82 -7.64 -28.69
CA ASP A 461 -47.78 -7.19 -29.67
C ASP A 461 -48.41 -5.85 -29.30
N SER A 462 -48.34 -5.49 -28.05
CA SER A 462 -48.91 -4.28 -27.46
C SER A 462 -47.89 -3.51 -26.58
N ILE A 463 -48.21 -2.25 -26.31
CA ILE A 463 -47.41 -1.34 -25.51
C ILE A 463 -48.30 -0.60 -24.50
N ALA A 464 -47.86 -0.51 -23.26
CA ALA A 464 -48.55 0.29 -22.24
C ALA A 464 -48.11 1.77 -22.39
N THR A 465 -49.07 2.68 -22.50
CA THR A 465 -48.91 4.13 -22.55
C THR A 465 -49.75 4.79 -21.48
N SER A 466 -49.60 6.09 -21.31
CA SER A 466 -50.43 6.90 -20.38
C SER A 466 -51.93 6.85 -20.78
N ASN A 467 -52.21 6.57 -22.03
CA ASN A 467 -53.57 6.48 -22.55
C ASN A 467 -54.15 5.03 -22.59
N GLY A 468 -53.45 4.12 -21.95
CA GLY A 468 -53.84 2.68 -21.94
C GLY A 468 -52.96 1.83 -22.87
N VAL A 469 -53.37 0.54 -22.97
CA VAL A 469 -52.68 -0.43 -23.84
C VAL A 469 -53.00 -0.18 -25.30
N GLN A 470 -52.00 -0.04 -26.13
CA GLN A 470 -52.11 0.19 -27.58
C GLN A 470 -51.34 -0.89 -28.33
N LYS A 471 -51.67 -1.06 -29.65
CA LYS A 471 -50.97 -1.99 -30.50
C LYS A 471 -49.55 -1.48 -30.79
N LEU A 472 -48.56 -2.32 -30.56
CA LEU A 472 -47.15 -2.03 -30.79
C LEU A 472 -46.86 -2.03 -32.29
N THR A 473 -46.52 -0.88 -32.85
CA THR A 473 -46.22 -0.74 -34.27
C THR A 473 -44.74 -1.08 -34.55
N LYS A 474 -44.41 -1.28 -35.86
CA LYS A 474 -43.01 -1.50 -36.25
C LYS A 474 -42.12 -0.31 -35.91
N THR A 475 -42.67 0.91 -36.10
CA THR A 475 -41.98 2.15 -35.78
C THR A 475 -41.67 2.28 -34.27
N ASP A 476 -42.61 1.86 -33.42
CA ASP A 476 -42.40 1.86 -31.96
C ASP A 476 -41.28 0.88 -31.58
N LYS A 477 -41.24 -0.31 -32.14
CA LYS A 477 -40.16 -1.28 -31.94
C LYS A 477 -38.80 -0.69 -32.33
N GLU A 478 -38.71 -0.03 -33.49
CA GLU A 478 -37.50 0.62 -33.98
C GLU A 478 -37.06 1.75 -33.02
N ASN A 479 -37.98 2.58 -32.55
CA ASN A 479 -37.72 3.64 -31.59
C ASN A 479 -37.22 3.12 -30.24
N ILE A 480 -37.83 2.07 -29.69
CA ILE A 480 -37.43 1.43 -28.44
C ILE A 480 -36.02 0.83 -28.56
N LEU A 481 -35.72 0.17 -29.68
CA LEU A 481 -34.36 -0.36 -29.92
C LEU A 481 -33.35 0.77 -30.09
N ALA A 482 -33.68 1.85 -30.78
CA ALA A 482 -32.80 3.04 -30.89
C ALA A 482 -32.51 3.66 -29.49
N LEU A 483 -33.50 3.72 -28.59
CA LEU A 483 -33.31 4.14 -27.20
C LEU A 483 -32.42 3.18 -26.41
N SER A 484 -32.59 1.87 -26.61
CA SER A 484 -31.73 0.86 -26.00
C SER A 484 -30.27 1.03 -26.46
N HIS A 485 -30.03 1.23 -27.73
CA HIS A 485 -28.69 1.51 -28.26
C HIS A 485 -28.10 2.79 -27.62
N LYS A 486 -28.89 3.85 -27.53
CA LYS A 486 -28.47 5.10 -26.88
C LYS A 486 -28.13 4.92 -25.39
N MET A 487 -28.87 4.07 -24.67
CA MET A 487 -28.54 3.69 -23.30
C MET A 487 -27.25 2.86 -23.23
N SER A 488 -27.11 1.90 -24.14
CA SER A 488 -25.91 1.04 -24.23
C SER A 488 -24.65 1.84 -24.57
N ASP A 489 -24.75 2.87 -25.41
CA ASP A 489 -23.65 3.79 -25.70
C ASP A 489 -23.22 4.62 -24.48
N GLN A 490 -24.11 4.78 -23.48
CA GLN A 490 -23.82 5.39 -22.20
C GLN A 490 -23.39 4.36 -21.14
N ALA A 491 -23.05 3.15 -21.56
CA ALA A 491 -22.63 2.04 -20.68
C ALA A 491 -23.75 1.53 -19.74
N LEU A 492 -25.01 1.73 -20.08
CA LEU A 492 -26.12 1.22 -19.29
C LEU A 492 -26.44 -0.23 -19.68
N ARG A 493 -26.64 -1.06 -18.69
CA ARG A 493 -27.27 -2.36 -18.85
C ARG A 493 -28.78 -2.14 -18.97
N VAL A 494 -29.37 -2.56 -20.08
CA VAL A 494 -30.80 -2.37 -20.37
C VAL A 494 -31.54 -3.64 -20.05
N LEU A 495 -32.61 -3.52 -19.25
CA LEU A 495 -33.54 -4.61 -18.91
C LEU A 495 -34.95 -4.21 -19.31
N GLY A 496 -35.58 -5.03 -20.13
CA GLY A 496 -36.97 -4.86 -20.58
C GLY A 496 -37.97 -5.53 -19.65
N PHE A 497 -39.19 -4.98 -19.60
CA PHE A 497 -40.32 -5.49 -18.82
C PHE A 497 -41.56 -5.59 -19.67
N ALA A 498 -42.32 -6.69 -19.48
CA ALA A 498 -43.59 -6.92 -20.13
C ALA A 498 -44.57 -7.59 -19.20
N SER A 499 -45.86 -7.59 -19.53
CA SER A 499 -46.89 -8.29 -18.82
C SER A 499 -47.83 -9.03 -19.78
N ARG A 500 -48.56 -10.00 -19.27
CA ARG A 500 -49.66 -10.69 -19.95
C ARG A 500 -50.73 -11.10 -18.96
N THR A 501 -51.99 -10.76 -19.22
CA THR A 501 -53.12 -11.31 -18.47
C THR A 501 -53.46 -12.69 -19.03
N ILE A 502 -53.58 -13.70 -18.17
CA ILE A 502 -53.93 -15.08 -18.51
C ILE A 502 -55.21 -15.46 -17.85
N LEU A 503 -56.01 -16.29 -18.52
CA LEU A 503 -57.36 -16.66 -18.04
C LEU A 503 -57.35 -17.70 -16.91
N ASN A 504 -56.37 -18.60 -16.94
CA ASN A 504 -56.20 -19.68 -15.97
C ASN A 504 -54.71 -19.83 -15.64
N LEU A 505 -54.42 -20.44 -14.48
CA LEU A 505 -53.03 -20.82 -14.18
C LEU A 505 -52.49 -21.79 -15.22
N PRO A 506 -51.30 -21.56 -15.78
CA PRO A 506 -50.77 -22.38 -16.87
C PRO A 506 -50.47 -23.79 -16.40
N GLN A 507 -50.75 -24.79 -17.28
CA GLN A 507 -50.28 -26.15 -17.07
C GLN A 507 -48.78 -26.27 -17.31
N GLU A 508 -48.14 -27.33 -16.80
CA GLU A 508 -46.69 -27.57 -17.05
C GLU A 508 -46.41 -27.52 -18.55
N ASN A 509 -45.42 -26.69 -18.95
CA ASN A 509 -45.01 -26.43 -20.34
C ASN A 509 -45.90 -25.52 -21.22
N GLU A 510 -46.88 -24.83 -20.66
CA GLU A 510 -47.64 -23.84 -21.44
C GLU A 510 -46.80 -22.59 -21.69
N ASN A 511 -46.70 -22.14 -22.95
CA ASN A 511 -45.91 -20.95 -23.29
C ASN A 511 -46.68 -19.65 -23.04
N ILE A 512 -46.48 -19.08 -21.85
CA ILE A 512 -47.06 -17.77 -21.49
C ILE A 512 -46.32 -16.57 -22.01
N GLU A 513 -45.14 -16.76 -22.57
CA GLU A 513 -44.19 -15.69 -22.99
C GLU A 513 -44.40 -15.26 -24.44
N GLN A 514 -45.66 -15.16 -24.88
CA GLN A 514 -46.07 -14.66 -26.18
C GLN A 514 -47.22 -13.67 -26.04
N HIS A 515 -47.47 -12.85 -27.05
CA HIS A 515 -48.52 -11.83 -27.07
C HIS A 515 -48.47 -10.91 -25.84
N LEU A 516 -47.24 -10.38 -25.55
CA LEU A 516 -46.97 -9.59 -24.38
C LEU A 516 -47.32 -8.11 -24.60
N VAL A 517 -47.63 -7.44 -23.49
CA VAL A 517 -47.74 -5.98 -23.41
C VAL A 517 -46.40 -5.43 -22.91
N PHE A 518 -45.68 -4.68 -23.73
CA PHE A 518 -44.44 -4.03 -23.32
C PHE A 518 -44.74 -2.91 -22.32
N LEU A 519 -44.11 -2.98 -21.12
CA LEU A 519 -44.31 -2.03 -20.02
C LEU A 519 -43.25 -0.94 -20.02
N GLY A 520 -42.04 -1.25 -20.48
CA GLY A 520 -40.93 -0.35 -20.49
C GLY A 520 -39.58 -1.03 -20.34
N ALA A 521 -38.53 -0.20 -20.27
CA ALA A 521 -37.17 -0.65 -20.05
C ALA A 521 -36.48 0.22 -18.99
N VAL A 522 -35.58 -0.38 -18.22
CA VAL A 522 -34.73 0.31 -17.29
C VAL A 522 -33.27 0.23 -17.74
N GLY A 523 -32.54 1.35 -17.65
CA GLY A 523 -31.10 1.43 -17.84
C GLY A 523 -30.40 1.58 -16.51
N MET A 524 -29.49 0.67 -16.22
CA MET A 524 -28.75 0.64 -14.95
C MET A 524 -27.25 0.57 -15.19
N ILE A 525 -26.49 1.08 -14.24
CA ILE A 525 -25.01 1.12 -14.28
C ILE A 525 -24.48 0.96 -12.86
N ASP A 526 -23.29 0.41 -12.74
CA ASP A 526 -22.47 0.57 -11.54
C ASP A 526 -21.76 1.93 -11.63
N PRO A 527 -22.22 2.95 -10.88
CA PRO A 527 -21.74 4.31 -11.05
C PRO A 527 -20.31 4.50 -10.53
N ALA A 528 -19.56 5.34 -11.21
CA ALA A 528 -18.25 5.77 -10.75
C ALA A 528 -18.36 6.51 -9.41
N ARG A 529 -17.39 6.33 -8.53
CA ARG A 529 -17.27 7.09 -7.27
C ARG A 529 -16.90 8.54 -7.57
N ASP A 530 -17.58 9.49 -6.96
CA ASP A 530 -17.39 10.93 -7.24
C ASP A 530 -15.96 11.42 -6.93
N GLU A 531 -15.35 10.90 -5.87
CA GLU A 531 -14.00 11.27 -5.44
C GLU A 531 -12.89 10.74 -6.36
N VAL A 532 -13.14 9.70 -7.14
CA VAL A 532 -12.15 9.09 -8.04
C VAL A 532 -11.71 10.04 -9.14
N LYS A 533 -12.63 10.84 -9.68
CA LYS A 533 -12.32 11.81 -10.74
C LYS A 533 -11.29 12.86 -10.30
N ALA A 534 -11.40 13.36 -9.07
CA ALA A 534 -10.44 14.30 -8.51
C ALA A 534 -9.06 13.65 -8.29
N SER A 535 -9.05 12.40 -7.85
CA SER A 535 -7.84 11.63 -7.61
C SER A 535 -7.09 11.28 -8.90
N ILE A 536 -7.81 10.91 -9.97
CA ILE A 536 -7.23 10.69 -11.30
C ILE A 536 -6.60 11.97 -11.85
N LYS A 537 -7.27 13.12 -11.68
CA LYS A 537 -6.71 14.41 -12.04
C LYS A 537 -5.41 14.70 -11.27
N MET A 538 -5.40 14.46 -9.96
CA MET A 538 -4.21 14.63 -9.12
C MET A 538 -3.07 13.68 -9.54
N ALA A 539 -3.37 12.42 -9.85
CA ALA A 539 -2.39 11.45 -10.36
C ALA A 539 -1.78 11.92 -11.68
N ARG A 540 -2.61 12.42 -12.61
CA ARG A 540 -2.15 12.97 -13.90
C ARG A 540 -1.25 14.21 -13.71
N GLU A 541 -1.63 15.15 -12.83
CA GLU A 541 -0.80 16.32 -12.50
C GLU A 541 0.53 15.90 -11.87
N ALA A 542 0.54 14.78 -11.15
CA ALA A 542 1.73 14.15 -10.57
C ALA A 542 2.58 13.37 -11.59
N GLY A 543 2.19 13.35 -12.87
CA GLY A 543 2.88 12.61 -13.93
C GLY A 543 2.67 11.10 -13.87
N ILE A 544 1.59 10.64 -13.26
CA ILE A 544 1.22 9.23 -13.13
C ILE A 544 0.12 8.91 -14.14
N LYS A 545 0.35 7.89 -14.96
CA LYS A 545 -0.63 7.37 -15.90
C LYS A 545 -1.63 6.45 -15.17
N THR A 546 -2.92 6.64 -15.41
CA THR A 546 -3.95 5.72 -14.92
C THR A 546 -4.44 4.88 -16.08
N ILE A 547 -4.46 3.57 -15.92
CA ILE A 547 -4.95 2.59 -16.91
C ILE A 547 -6.11 1.84 -16.25
N MET A 548 -7.24 1.78 -16.94
CA MET A 548 -8.38 0.96 -16.54
C MET A 548 -8.31 -0.40 -17.22
N ILE A 549 -8.43 -1.46 -16.42
CA ILE A 549 -8.43 -2.85 -16.88
C ILE A 549 -9.75 -3.47 -16.43
N THR A 550 -10.55 -4.02 -17.34
CA THR A 550 -11.89 -4.52 -17.01
C THR A 550 -12.33 -5.69 -17.86
N GLY A 551 -13.20 -6.55 -17.30
CA GLY A 551 -13.93 -7.57 -18.04
C GLY A 551 -15.12 -7.04 -18.86
N ASP A 552 -15.48 -5.77 -18.72
CA ASP A 552 -16.60 -5.14 -19.43
C ASP A 552 -16.36 -5.02 -20.94
N HIS A 553 -17.46 -4.85 -21.68
CA HIS A 553 -17.41 -4.55 -23.11
C HIS A 553 -16.71 -3.21 -23.40
N LYS A 554 -16.01 -3.12 -24.56
CA LYS A 554 -15.22 -1.96 -24.99
C LYS A 554 -15.97 -0.62 -24.87
N ASN A 555 -17.22 -0.56 -25.32
CA ASN A 555 -18.03 0.66 -25.27
C ASN A 555 -18.34 1.10 -23.82
N THR A 556 -18.70 0.16 -22.95
CA THR A 556 -18.92 0.41 -21.52
C THR A 556 -17.67 0.94 -20.83
N ALA A 557 -16.54 0.28 -21.08
CA ALA A 557 -15.24 0.68 -20.54
C ALA A 557 -14.83 2.10 -20.96
N VAL A 558 -15.01 2.43 -22.24
CA VAL A 558 -14.72 3.76 -22.80
C VAL A 558 -15.62 4.84 -22.17
N ALA A 559 -16.92 4.57 -22.03
CA ALA A 559 -17.85 5.55 -21.45
C ALA A 559 -17.50 5.88 -19.99
N ILE A 560 -17.18 4.86 -19.18
CA ILE A 560 -16.74 5.04 -17.79
C ILE A 560 -15.39 5.77 -17.74
N ALA A 561 -14.42 5.35 -18.55
CA ALA A 561 -13.10 5.96 -18.60
C ALA A 561 -13.15 7.44 -19.03
N LYS A 562 -14.04 7.82 -19.96
CA LYS A 562 -14.30 9.22 -20.33
C LYS A 562 -14.87 10.02 -19.16
N ASN A 563 -15.85 9.47 -18.46
CA ASN A 563 -16.47 10.14 -17.30
C ASN A 563 -15.46 10.40 -16.18
N LEU A 564 -14.61 9.43 -15.90
CA LEU A 564 -13.54 9.53 -14.89
C LEU A 564 -12.36 10.39 -15.36
N GLY A 565 -12.25 10.68 -16.66
CA GLY A 565 -11.14 11.41 -17.26
C GLY A 565 -9.87 10.56 -17.45
N ILE A 566 -9.96 9.24 -17.41
CA ILE A 566 -8.87 8.31 -17.77
C ILE A 566 -8.63 8.35 -19.26
N TYR A 567 -9.69 8.30 -20.06
CA TYR A 567 -9.64 8.34 -21.51
C TYR A 567 -9.79 9.77 -22.03
N ALA A 568 -8.90 10.18 -22.93
CA ALA A 568 -8.94 11.43 -23.66
C ALA A 568 -8.73 11.19 -25.16
N ASN A 569 -9.07 12.17 -26.00
CA ASN A 569 -8.82 12.07 -27.43
C ASN A 569 -7.32 11.85 -27.71
N GLY A 570 -7.01 10.82 -28.49
CA GLY A 570 -5.63 10.39 -28.77
C GLY A 570 -5.15 9.20 -27.96
N ASN A 571 -5.90 8.77 -26.93
CA ASN A 571 -5.61 7.51 -26.25
C ASN A 571 -6.19 6.31 -26.99
N THR A 572 -5.53 5.16 -26.88
CA THR A 572 -6.00 3.90 -27.47
C THR A 572 -6.79 3.06 -26.46
N VAL A 573 -7.64 2.20 -26.99
CA VAL A 573 -8.44 1.20 -26.24
C VAL A 573 -8.24 -0.15 -26.91
N ILE A 574 -7.77 -1.14 -26.15
CA ILE A 574 -7.49 -2.49 -26.63
C ILE A 574 -8.48 -3.45 -25.97
N SER A 575 -9.10 -4.34 -26.77
CA SER A 575 -9.93 -5.44 -26.27
C SER A 575 -9.08 -6.69 -26.04
N GLY A 576 -9.59 -7.63 -25.23
CA GLY A 576 -8.92 -8.93 -25.01
C GLY A 576 -8.69 -9.70 -26.31
N THR A 577 -9.59 -9.59 -27.29
CA THR A 577 -9.42 -10.21 -28.62
C THR A 577 -8.24 -9.61 -29.37
N GLU A 578 -8.19 -8.26 -29.46
CA GLU A 578 -7.06 -7.54 -30.08
C GLU A 578 -5.74 -7.82 -29.34
N LEU A 579 -5.77 -7.92 -28.00
CA LEU A 579 -4.61 -8.22 -27.19
C LEU A 579 -4.04 -9.63 -27.44
N ASN A 580 -4.90 -10.61 -27.65
CA ASN A 580 -4.50 -11.99 -27.92
C ASN A 580 -3.86 -12.18 -29.31
N GLU A 581 -4.17 -11.27 -30.26
CA GLU A 581 -3.54 -11.25 -31.58
C GLU A 581 -2.17 -10.56 -31.56
N MET A 582 -1.86 -9.74 -30.55
CA MET A 582 -0.61 -9.00 -30.45
C MET A 582 0.53 -9.88 -29.92
N THR A 583 1.71 -9.70 -30.49
CA THR A 583 2.96 -10.17 -29.91
C THR A 583 3.35 -9.32 -28.69
N ASP A 584 4.26 -9.81 -27.85
CA ASP A 584 4.73 -9.06 -26.69
C ASP A 584 5.43 -7.74 -27.05
N SER A 585 6.15 -7.70 -28.18
CA SER A 585 6.80 -6.49 -28.67
C SER A 585 5.79 -5.44 -29.17
N GLU A 586 4.71 -5.86 -29.82
CA GLU A 586 3.63 -4.96 -30.24
C GLU A 586 2.88 -4.42 -29.04
N LEU A 587 2.66 -5.26 -28.02
CA LEU A 587 2.06 -4.83 -26.76
C LEU A 587 2.94 -3.81 -26.04
N ASP A 588 4.27 -4.00 -26.01
CA ASP A 588 5.20 -3.07 -25.38
C ASP A 588 5.16 -1.66 -26.01
N GLN A 589 4.90 -1.57 -27.32
CA GLN A 589 4.67 -0.28 -27.99
C GLN A 589 3.26 0.27 -27.70
N ALA A 590 2.25 -0.59 -27.77
CA ALA A 590 0.85 -0.20 -27.62
C ALA A 590 0.52 0.31 -26.21
N VAL A 591 1.12 -0.24 -25.15
CA VAL A 591 0.85 0.16 -23.76
C VAL A 591 1.23 1.63 -23.48
N GLU A 592 2.11 2.24 -24.28
CA GLU A 592 2.47 3.66 -24.11
C GLU A 592 1.28 4.60 -24.35
N SER A 593 0.43 4.33 -25.34
CA SER A 593 -0.73 5.15 -25.70
C SER A 593 -2.04 4.62 -25.11
N THR A 594 -2.09 3.35 -24.69
CA THR A 594 -3.31 2.70 -24.20
C THR A 594 -3.63 3.12 -22.77
N THR A 595 -4.90 3.48 -22.54
CA THR A 595 -5.42 3.81 -21.20
C THR A 595 -6.58 2.94 -20.75
N VAL A 596 -7.12 2.11 -21.65
CA VAL A 596 -8.24 1.20 -21.35
C VAL A 596 -7.99 -0.16 -21.99
N PHE A 597 -8.08 -1.22 -21.18
CA PHE A 597 -8.11 -2.60 -21.64
C PHE A 597 -9.48 -3.19 -21.26
N ALA A 598 -10.23 -3.69 -22.25
CA ALA A 598 -11.60 -4.15 -22.11
C ALA A 598 -11.73 -5.64 -22.44
N ARG A 599 -12.62 -6.38 -21.79
CA ARG A 599 -12.84 -7.83 -21.96
C ARG A 599 -11.56 -8.67 -21.80
N VAL A 600 -10.75 -8.33 -20.82
CA VAL A 600 -9.49 -9.01 -20.56
C VAL A 600 -9.65 -10.16 -19.57
N SER A 601 -8.94 -11.25 -19.84
CA SER A 601 -8.81 -12.40 -18.94
C SER A 601 -7.76 -12.15 -17.82
N PRO A 602 -7.68 -12.99 -16.78
CA PRO A 602 -6.63 -12.91 -15.77
C PRO A 602 -5.21 -12.99 -16.36
N ASN A 603 -5.00 -13.83 -17.38
CA ASN A 603 -3.71 -13.95 -18.07
C ASN A 603 -3.36 -12.67 -18.83
N ASP A 604 -4.36 -12.01 -19.42
CA ASP A 604 -4.14 -10.73 -20.12
C ASP A 604 -3.71 -9.63 -19.14
N LYS A 605 -4.32 -9.59 -17.94
CA LYS A 605 -3.91 -8.67 -16.89
C LYS A 605 -2.43 -8.85 -16.55
N LEU A 606 -1.97 -10.08 -16.40
CA LEU A 606 -0.57 -10.40 -16.15
C LEU A 606 0.34 -9.93 -17.30
N ARG A 607 -0.02 -10.20 -18.58
CA ARG A 607 0.74 -9.75 -19.75
C ARG A 607 0.88 -8.24 -19.82
N ILE A 608 -0.20 -7.50 -19.54
CA ILE A 608 -0.19 -6.03 -19.50
C ILE A 608 0.79 -5.51 -18.44
N ILE A 609 0.76 -6.06 -17.22
CA ILE A 609 1.67 -5.66 -16.13
C ILE A 609 3.13 -5.96 -16.51
N GLN A 610 3.40 -7.13 -17.11
CA GLN A 610 4.76 -7.50 -17.55
C GLN A 610 5.27 -6.58 -18.65
N SER A 611 4.42 -6.19 -19.61
CA SER A 611 4.74 -5.26 -20.67
C SER A 611 5.11 -3.87 -20.13
N LEU A 612 4.32 -3.33 -19.21
CA LEU A 612 4.61 -2.06 -18.56
C LEU A 612 5.95 -2.11 -17.79
N LYS A 613 6.25 -3.22 -17.12
CA LYS A 613 7.55 -3.41 -16.42
C LYS A 613 8.72 -3.51 -17.39
N ARG A 614 8.58 -4.14 -18.56
CA ARG A 614 9.62 -4.14 -19.61
C ARG A 614 9.92 -2.72 -20.09
N ASN A 615 8.91 -1.84 -20.12
CA ASN A 615 9.06 -0.40 -20.43
C ASN A 615 9.57 0.44 -19.24
N GLU A 616 10.16 -0.21 -18.25
CA GLU A 616 10.73 0.43 -17.05
C GLU A 616 9.72 1.26 -16.24
N GLU A 617 8.42 0.97 -16.37
CA GLU A 617 7.40 1.62 -15.57
C GLU A 617 7.29 0.98 -14.18
N VAL A 618 7.05 1.80 -13.16
CA VAL A 618 6.76 1.35 -11.81
C VAL A 618 5.25 1.24 -11.64
N VAL A 619 4.76 0.00 -11.67
CA VAL A 619 3.33 -0.31 -11.77
C VAL A 619 2.73 -0.59 -10.40
N ALA A 620 1.67 0.15 -10.05
CA ALA A 620 0.74 -0.19 -8.99
C ALA A 620 -0.51 -0.85 -9.61
N MET A 621 -0.83 -2.08 -9.22
CA MET A 621 -2.01 -2.83 -9.72
C MET A 621 -3.01 -2.99 -8.61
N THR A 622 -4.30 -2.64 -8.86
CA THR A 622 -5.39 -2.90 -7.92
C THR A 622 -6.24 -4.07 -8.36
N GLY A 623 -6.75 -4.83 -7.39
CA GLY A 623 -7.68 -5.94 -7.62
C GLY A 623 -8.35 -6.38 -6.33
N ASP A 624 -9.48 -7.09 -6.46
CA ASP A 624 -10.28 -7.58 -5.33
C ASP A 624 -10.45 -9.10 -5.34
N GLY A 625 -10.22 -9.76 -6.48
CA GLY A 625 -10.50 -11.18 -6.67
C GLY A 625 -9.28 -12.09 -6.81
N VAL A 626 -9.56 -13.38 -6.74
CA VAL A 626 -8.58 -14.44 -7.03
C VAL A 626 -8.02 -14.29 -8.45
N ASN A 627 -8.84 -13.81 -9.39
CA ASN A 627 -8.49 -13.58 -10.79
C ASN A 627 -7.42 -12.50 -10.98
N ASP A 628 -7.27 -11.59 -10.02
CA ASP A 628 -6.30 -10.50 -10.05
C ASP A 628 -4.97 -10.89 -9.40
N SER A 629 -4.96 -11.93 -8.59
CA SER A 629 -3.81 -12.32 -7.76
C SER A 629 -2.51 -12.50 -8.54
N PRO A 630 -2.48 -13.11 -9.75
CA PRO A 630 -1.27 -13.19 -10.56
C PRO A 630 -0.74 -11.80 -10.98
N ALA A 631 -1.62 -10.89 -11.36
CA ALA A 631 -1.27 -9.53 -11.77
C ALA A 631 -0.84 -8.68 -10.56
N LEU A 632 -1.51 -8.81 -9.40
CA LEU A 632 -1.13 -8.16 -8.14
C LEU A 632 0.28 -8.55 -7.72
N LYS A 633 0.60 -9.86 -7.74
CA LYS A 633 1.93 -10.37 -7.38
C LYS A 633 3.02 -9.97 -8.38
N ALA A 634 2.70 -9.85 -9.66
CA ALA A 634 3.63 -9.47 -10.71
C ALA A 634 3.94 -7.98 -10.74
N ALA A 635 3.04 -7.13 -10.26
CA ALA A 635 3.22 -5.68 -10.19
C ALA A 635 4.41 -5.29 -9.30
N ASN A 636 4.87 -4.03 -9.40
CA ASN A 636 5.85 -3.51 -8.44
C ASN A 636 5.20 -3.27 -7.07
N ILE A 637 3.90 -2.94 -7.08
CA ILE A 637 3.05 -2.82 -5.90
C ILE A 637 1.70 -3.45 -6.22
N GLY A 638 1.38 -4.56 -5.58
CA GLY A 638 0.03 -5.12 -5.54
C GLY A 638 -0.81 -4.39 -4.49
N VAL A 639 -2.02 -4.00 -4.84
CA VAL A 639 -2.95 -3.24 -4.00
C VAL A 639 -4.28 -3.97 -3.93
N ALA A 640 -4.60 -4.57 -2.78
CA ALA A 640 -5.87 -5.27 -2.58
C ALA A 640 -6.93 -4.38 -1.93
N MET A 641 -8.20 -4.67 -2.21
CA MET A 641 -9.33 -4.11 -1.49
C MET A 641 -9.40 -4.72 -0.08
N GLY A 642 -9.75 -3.93 0.92
CA GLY A 642 -9.83 -4.36 2.32
C GLY A 642 -11.19 -4.93 2.70
N ILE A 643 -12.27 -4.36 2.17
CA ILE A 643 -13.64 -4.75 2.44
C ILE A 643 -14.10 -5.82 1.44
N SER A 644 -14.07 -5.50 0.14
CA SER A 644 -14.55 -6.39 -0.93
C SER A 644 -13.49 -7.41 -1.39
N GLY A 645 -12.22 -7.22 -1.03
CA GLY A 645 -11.13 -8.08 -1.48
C GLY A 645 -11.12 -9.45 -0.83
N THR A 646 -10.88 -10.50 -1.63
CA THR A 646 -10.66 -11.86 -1.14
C THR A 646 -9.36 -11.94 -0.34
N ASP A 647 -9.27 -12.90 0.58
CA ASP A 647 -8.07 -13.11 1.39
C ASP A 647 -6.84 -13.41 0.55
N VAL A 648 -7.04 -14.10 -0.58
CA VAL A 648 -5.99 -14.38 -1.57
C VAL A 648 -5.42 -13.09 -2.15
N ALA A 649 -6.29 -12.17 -2.60
CA ALA A 649 -5.85 -10.88 -3.11
C ALA A 649 -5.11 -10.08 -2.04
N LYS A 650 -5.62 -10.08 -0.80
CA LYS A 650 -4.97 -9.44 0.35
C LYS A 650 -3.62 -10.08 0.67
N ASP A 651 -3.49 -11.40 0.58
CA ASP A 651 -2.25 -12.09 0.93
C ASP A 651 -1.12 -11.80 -0.05
N VAL A 652 -1.38 -11.84 -1.34
CA VAL A 652 -0.36 -11.59 -2.38
C VAL A 652 -0.01 -10.13 -2.57
N SER A 653 -0.81 -9.19 -2.04
CA SER A 653 -0.62 -7.75 -2.21
C SER A 653 0.38 -7.16 -1.21
N ASP A 654 1.01 -6.05 -1.59
CA ASP A 654 1.92 -5.26 -0.75
C ASP A 654 1.19 -4.20 0.07
N MET A 655 0.01 -3.77 -0.39
CA MET A 655 -0.81 -2.74 0.23
C MET A 655 -2.28 -3.16 0.22
N ILE A 656 -3.01 -2.85 1.31
CA ILE A 656 -4.45 -3.08 1.44
C ILE A 656 -5.15 -1.75 1.67
N LEU A 657 -6.23 -1.49 0.91
CA LEU A 657 -7.06 -0.30 1.05
C LEU A 657 -8.22 -0.59 2.02
N LEU A 658 -8.10 -0.18 3.27
CA LEU A 658 -9.09 -0.48 4.32
C LEU A 658 -10.50 0.07 4.04
N ASN A 659 -10.65 1.00 3.10
CA ASN A 659 -11.91 1.65 2.72
C ASN A 659 -12.28 1.43 1.24
N ASP A 660 -11.60 0.55 0.55
CA ASP A 660 -11.78 0.25 -0.89
C ASP A 660 -11.79 1.49 -1.80
N SER A 661 -11.12 2.57 -1.38
CA SER A 661 -11.15 3.82 -2.13
C SER A 661 -9.88 4.05 -2.95
N PHE A 662 -10.04 4.35 -4.23
CA PHE A 662 -8.94 4.77 -5.11
C PHE A 662 -8.21 6.03 -4.61
N THR A 663 -8.89 6.91 -3.85
CA THR A 663 -8.28 8.11 -3.26
C THR A 663 -7.14 7.77 -2.32
N THR A 664 -7.26 6.66 -1.61
CA THR A 664 -6.25 6.15 -0.68
C THR A 664 -4.94 5.81 -1.41
N ILE A 665 -4.99 5.35 -2.67
CA ILE A 665 -3.78 5.10 -3.47
C ILE A 665 -3.01 6.39 -3.71
N THR A 666 -3.71 7.45 -4.10
CA THR A 666 -3.06 8.75 -4.34
C THR A 666 -2.53 9.39 -3.06
N ALA A 667 -3.19 9.18 -1.93
CA ALA A 667 -2.71 9.57 -0.60
C ALA A 667 -1.44 8.77 -0.21
N ALA A 668 -1.43 7.46 -0.44
CA ALA A 668 -0.26 6.61 -0.21
C ALA A 668 0.94 7.03 -1.08
N ILE A 669 0.71 7.32 -2.37
CA ILE A 669 1.76 7.85 -3.26
C ILE A 669 2.34 9.16 -2.73
N LYS A 670 1.49 10.07 -2.27
CA LYS A 670 1.92 11.36 -1.69
C LYS A 670 2.80 11.15 -0.45
N GLU A 671 2.38 10.27 0.47
CA GLU A 671 3.17 9.95 1.66
C GLU A 671 4.46 9.18 1.30
N GLY A 672 4.42 8.25 0.34
CA GLY A 672 5.62 7.56 -0.16
C GLY A 672 6.65 8.52 -0.75
N ARG A 673 6.22 9.48 -1.59
CA ARG A 673 7.07 10.55 -2.12
C ARG A 673 7.69 11.40 -1.02
N LYS A 674 6.93 11.70 0.04
CA LYS A 674 7.42 12.45 1.19
C LYS A 674 8.50 11.66 1.94
N VAL A 675 8.26 10.38 2.22
CA VAL A 675 9.23 9.49 2.87
C VAL A 675 10.53 9.46 2.06
N TYR A 676 10.46 9.21 0.77
CA TYR A 676 11.61 9.17 -0.12
C TYR A 676 12.41 10.46 -0.10
N ARG A 677 11.73 11.61 -0.22
CA ARG A 677 12.40 12.94 -0.16
C ARG A 677 13.04 13.23 1.20
N ASN A 678 12.38 12.82 2.29
CA ASN A 678 12.95 13.01 3.62
C ASN A 678 14.21 12.16 3.82
N ILE A 679 14.22 10.93 3.29
CA ILE A 679 15.43 10.09 3.28
C ILE A 679 16.53 10.77 2.46
N GLN A 680 16.25 11.33 1.28
CA GLN A 680 17.24 12.08 0.50
C GLN A 680 17.79 13.30 1.26
N LYS A 681 16.94 14.03 2.02
CA LYS A 681 17.38 15.16 2.86
C LYS A 681 18.35 14.70 3.96
N VAL A 682 18.06 13.60 4.62
CA VAL A 682 18.91 13.03 5.67
C VAL A 682 20.26 12.58 5.08
N ILE A 683 20.22 11.88 3.94
CA ILE A 683 21.44 11.49 3.23
C ILE A 683 22.30 12.70 2.91
N GLN A 684 21.71 13.74 2.29
CA GLN A 684 22.43 14.98 1.95
C GLN A 684 23.02 15.64 3.20
N PHE A 685 22.23 15.72 4.27
CA PHE A 685 22.63 16.36 5.53
C PHE A 685 23.86 15.68 6.15
N LEU A 686 23.82 14.36 6.31
CA LEU A 686 24.91 13.59 6.93
C LEU A 686 26.16 13.57 6.05
N LEU A 687 26.02 13.32 4.75
CA LEU A 687 27.17 13.24 3.86
C LEU A 687 27.92 14.57 3.71
N VAL A 688 27.21 15.70 3.79
CA VAL A 688 27.89 17.01 3.74
C VAL A 688 28.73 17.22 5.00
N GLY A 689 28.29 16.78 6.17
CA GLY A 689 29.11 16.81 7.41
C GLY A 689 30.39 16.02 7.24
N ASN A 690 30.26 14.77 6.81
CA ASN A 690 31.41 13.87 6.62
C ASN A 690 32.40 14.44 5.59
N ILE A 691 31.93 14.97 4.46
CA ILE A 691 32.83 15.62 3.47
C ILE A 691 33.51 16.86 4.04
N ALA A 692 32.84 17.64 4.87
CA ALA A 692 33.43 18.80 5.52
C ALA A 692 34.57 18.39 6.47
N GLU A 693 34.35 17.38 7.31
CA GLU A 693 35.35 16.83 8.24
C GLU A 693 36.58 16.29 7.50
N ILE A 694 36.34 15.45 6.47
CA ILE A 694 37.41 14.88 5.64
C ILE A 694 38.25 15.98 4.97
N THR A 695 37.56 16.92 4.32
CA THR A 695 38.24 17.98 3.57
C THR A 695 39.05 18.91 4.50
N THR A 696 38.51 19.20 5.70
CA THR A 696 39.17 19.99 6.72
C THR A 696 40.50 19.37 7.15
N LEU A 697 40.48 18.07 7.53
CA LEU A 697 41.68 17.37 7.99
C LEU A 697 42.68 17.14 6.84
N PHE A 698 42.19 16.79 5.65
CA PHE A 698 43.04 16.59 4.48
C PHE A 698 43.80 17.85 4.09
N ILE A 699 43.12 19.01 4.00
CA ILE A 699 43.73 20.29 3.64
C ILE A 699 44.72 20.73 4.75
N ALA A 700 44.36 20.61 6.02
CA ALA A 700 45.26 20.95 7.13
C ALA A 700 46.56 20.12 7.10
N THR A 701 46.43 18.81 6.84
CA THR A 701 47.61 17.93 6.71
C THR A 701 48.46 18.29 5.49
N LEU A 702 47.84 18.64 4.36
CA LEU A 702 48.54 19.05 3.13
C LEU A 702 49.36 20.32 3.34
N PHE A 703 48.84 21.30 4.08
CA PHE A 703 49.55 22.54 4.42
C PHE A 703 50.44 22.44 5.65
N ASN A 704 50.62 21.24 6.19
CA ASN A 704 51.39 20.98 7.41
C ASN A 704 50.88 21.77 8.64
N TRP A 705 49.60 22.07 8.75
CA TRP A 705 48.98 22.64 9.94
C TRP A 705 48.74 21.58 11.01
N ASP A 706 48.69 21.94 12.27
CA ASP A 706 48.21 21.05 13.32
C ASP A 706 46.75 20.65 13.07
N ALA A 707 46.33 19.53 13.63
CA ALA A 707 45.00 19.03 13.38
C ALA A 707 43.93 20.01 13.88
N PRO A 708 43.07 20.60 12.99
CA PRO A 708 42.04 21.55 13.40
C PRO A 708 40.94 20.90 14.23
N LEU A 709 40.73 19.60 14.08
CA LEU A 709 39.71 18.79 14.73
C LEU A 709 40.35 17.53 15.30
N LEU A 710 40.05 17.24 16.56
CA LEU A 710 40.46 16.01 17.22
C LEU A 710 39.39 14.93 17.03
N ALA A 711 39.73 13.67 17.30
CA ALA A 711 38.79 12.52 17.25
C ALA A 711 37.53 12.77 18.07
N VAL A 712 37.73 13.28 19.29
CA VAL A 712 36.63 13.56 20.23
C VAL A 712 35.64 14.63 19.70
N HIS A 713 36.18 15.63 18.97
CA HIS A 713 35.37 16.68 18.34
C HIS A 713 34.44 16.08 17.27
N ILE A 714 35.00 15.27 16.38
CA ILE A 714 34.28 14.62 15.25
C ILE A 714 33.21 13.69 15.78
N LEU A 715 33.57 12.81 16.71
CA LEU A 715 32.63 11.87 17.32
C LEU A 715 31.46 12.60 18.01
N TRP A 716 31.75 13.70 18.72
CA TRP A 716 30.71 14.49 19.37
C TRP A 716 29.80 15.19 18.35
N VAL A 717 30.35 15.76 17.31
CA VAL A 717 29.60 16.42 16.24
C VAL A 717 28.64 15.43 15.59
N ASN A 718 29.09 14.23 15.24
CA ASN A 718 28.28 13.20 14.63
C ASN A 718 27.20 12.65 15.57
N LEU A 719 27.52 12.53 16.87
CA LEU A 719 26.55 12.03 17.85
C LEU A 719 25.51 13.10 18.24
N ALA A 720 25.94 14.28 18.68
CA ALA A 720 25.08 15.29 19.29
C ALA A 720 24.47 16.27 18.29
N THR A 721 25.23 16.69 17.26
CA THR A 721 24.80 17.75 16.36
C THR A 721 24.27 17.23 15.00
N ALA A 722 24.59 15.99 14.62
CA ALA A 722 24.11 15.40 13.37
C ALA A 722 22.92 14.46 13.57
N SER A 723 22.95 13.57 14.57
CA SER A 723 21.93 12.51 14.72
C SER A 723 20.53 13.05 15.03
N LEU A 724 20.40 14.02 15.92
CA LEU A 724 19.10 14.59 16.31
C LEU A 724 18.44 15.38 15.16
N PRO A 725 19.14 16.31 14.47
CA PRO A 725 18.57 16.98 13.30
C PRO A 725 18.27 16.02 12.14
N ALA A 726 19.05 14.95 11.93
CA ALA A 726 18.78 13.94 10.93
C ALA A 726 17.42 13.24 11.16
N LEU A 727 17.13 12.84 12.41
CA LEU A 727 15.83 12.28 12.78
C LEU A 727 14.69 13.30 12.60
N ALA A 728 14.92 14.55 12.96
CA ALA A 728 13.93 15.62 12.77
C ALA A 728 13.63 15.89 11.29
N LEU A 729 14.63 15.84 10.41
CA LEU A 729 14.45 15.92 8.96
C LEU A 729 13.64 14.75 8.41
N GLY A 730 13.73 13.58 9.02
CA GLY A 730 12.95 12.40 8.66
C GLY A 730 11.44 12.56 8.81
N VAL A 731 10.99 13.46 9.69
CA VAL A 731 9.57 13.77 9.90
C VAL A 731 9.14 15.08 9.25
N ASP A 732 9.96 15.64 8.38
CA ASP A 732 9.70 16.92 7.73
C ASP A 732 8.37 16.91 6.95
N PRO A 733 7.55 17.99 7.01
CA PRO A 733 6.28 18.07 6.30
C PRO A 733 6.48 18.01 4.78
N ALA A 734 5.48 17.48 4.06
CA ALA A 734 5.51 17.47 2.60
C ALA A 734 5.43 18.88 2.02
N SER A 735 6.21 19.16 0.97
CA SER A 735 6.06 20.38 0.20
C SER A 735 4.69 20.44 -0.48
N LYS A 736 4.08 21.62 -0.63
CA LYS A 736 2.78 21.81 -1.29
C LYS A 736 2.75 21.28 -2.73
N ASN A 737 3.90 21.24 -3.38
CA ASN A 737 4.05 20.84 -4.78
C ASN A 737 4.51 19.39 -4.98
N ILE A 738 4.45 18.54 -3.95
CA ILE A 738 4.98 17.18 -4.02
C ILE A 738 4.27 16.34 -5.11
N MET A 739 2.98 16.58 -5.35
CA MET A 739 2.17 15.93 -6.39
C MET A 739 2.17 16.71 -7.74
N LYS A 740 3.05 17.71 -7.92
CA LYS A 740 3.25 18.38 -9.20
C LYS A 740 4.57 18.00 -9.89
N HIS A 741 5.36 17.14 -9.26
CA HIS A 741 6.60 16.62 -9.81
C HIS A 741 6.38 15.22 -10.41
N LYS A 742 7.03 14.96 -11.54
CA LYS A 742 7.02 13.61 -12.16
C LYS A 742 7.71 12.60 -11.23
N PRO A 743 7.32 11.32 -11.29
CA PRO A 743 8.01 10.24 -10.58
C PRO A 743 9.47 10.12 -11.00
N VAL A 744 10.33 9.64 -10.13
CA VAL A 744 11.73 9.33 -10.44
C VAL A 744 11.80 7.90 -10.96
N LYS A 745 11.86 7.72 -12.30
CA LYS A 745 11.87 6.39 -12.94
C LYS A 745 13.02 5.48 -12.49
N THR A 746 14.20 6.03 -12.22
CA THR A 746 15.41 5.22 -12.02
C THR A 746 15.66 4.75 -10.61
N GLY A 747 14.86 5.16 -9.62
CA GLY A 747 15.03 4.73 -8.22
C GLY A 747 16.45 4.95 -7.64
N THR A 748 17.26 5.82 -8.28
CA THR A 748 18.61 6.16 -7.82
C THR A 748 18.51 7.19 -6.72
N LEU A 749 18.84 6.76 -5.48
CA LEU A 749 18.94 7.68 -4.33
C LEU A 749 19.96 8.79 -4.55
N PHE A 750 20.96 8.52 -5.36
CA PHE A 750 22.11 9.40 -5.64
C PHE A 750 22.01 9.99 -7.05
N GLU A 751 21.05 10.89 -7.23
CA GLU A 751 21.00 11.70 -8.43
C GLU A 751 22.28 12.55 -8.55
N ARG A 752 22.77 12.77 -9.77
CA ARG A 752 23.95 13.57 -10.04
C ARG A 752 23.89 14.97 -9.40
N ASP A 753 22.70 15.55 -9.34
CA ASP A 753 22.43 16.82 -8.68
C ASP A 753 22.62 16.75 -7.15
N LEU A 754 22.23 15.63 -6.52
CA LEU A 754 22.47 15.41 -5.08
C LEU A 754 23.96 15.30 -4.77
N VAL A 755 24.69 14.49 -5.53
CA VAL A 755 26.16 14.32 -5.35
C VAL A 755 26.87 15.67 -5.47
N TRP A 756 26.55 16.45 -6.49
CA TRP A 756 27.16 17.79 -6.67
C TRP A 756 26.84 18.73 -5.51
N ARG A 757 25.61 18.73 -4.99
CA ARG A 757 25.23 19.50 -3.80
C ARG A 757 26.03 19.08 -2.57
N VAL A 758 26.15 17.77 -2.35
CA VAL A 758 26.88 17.21 -1.20
C VAL A 758 28.35 17.65 -1.24
N ILE A 759 29.01 17.49 -2.38
CA ILE A 759 30.43 17.84 -2.52
C ILE A 759 30.65 19.37 -2.37
N SER A 760 29.89 20.19 -3.10
CA SER A 760 30.05 21.64 -3.09
C SER A 760 29.77 22.25 -1.72
N GLN A 761 28.72 21.74 -1.02
CA GLN A 761 28.37 22.23 0.31
C GLN A 761 29.38 21.74 1.37
N GLY A 762 29.88 20.51 1.28
CA GLY A 762 30.87 19.97 2.19
C GLY A 762 32.22 20.71 2.11
N ILE A 763 32.69 20.94 0.89
CA ILE A 763 33.92 21.72 0.67
C ILE A 763 33.77 23.15 1.24
N PHE A 764 32.60 23.78 1.03
CA PHE A 764 32.39 25.13 1.54
C PHE A 764 32.43 25.20 3.08
N VAL A 765 31.78 24.24 3.75
CA VAL A 765 31.82 24.15 5.23
C VAL A 765 33.26 23.90 5.70
N ALA A 766 34.00 23.02 5.03
CA ALA A 766 35.43 22.80 5.33
C ALA A 766 36.27 24.08 5.24
N LEU A 767 36.07 24.88 4.19
CA LEU A 767 36.78 26.15 4.04
C LEU A 767 36.43 27.12 5.17
N MET A 768 35.17 27.20 5.61
CA MET A 768 34.79 28.05 6.75
C MET A 768 35.39 27.53 8.07
N THR A 769 35.45 26.24 8.25
CA THR A 769 36.05 25.58 9.42
C THR A 769 37.56 25.82 9.46
N LEU A 770 38.27 25.69 8.32
CA LEU A 770 39.71 25.98 8.21
C LEU A 770 40.03 27.46 8.43
N LEU A 771 39.16 28.35 7.91
CA LEU A 771 39.34 29.80 8.14
C LEU A 771 39.14 30.13 9.62
N ALA A 772 38.20 29.50 10.31
CA ALA A 772 38.03 29.66 11.75
C ALA A 772 39.24 29.16 12.53
N TYR A 773 39.77 27.98 12.15
CA TYR A 773 41.03 27.47 12.72
C TYR A 773 42.19 28.45 12.54
N TRP A 774 42.44 28.90 11.32
CA TRP A 774 43.54 29.81 10.99
C TRP A 774 43.43 31.13 11.74
N ILE A 775 42.25 31.72 11.88
CA ILE A 775 42.06 32.95 12.67
C ILE A 775 42.37 32.71 14.14
N GLY A 776 41.87 31.64 14.74
CA GLY A 776 42.07 31.31 16.14
C GLY A 776 43.52 31.00 16.45
N ASP A 777 44.21 30.24 15.60
CA ASP A 777 45.60 29.86 15.72
C ASP A 777 46.56 31.08 15.57
N THR A 778 46.30 31.91 14.55
CA THR A 778 47.17 33.06 14.23
C THR A 778 47.07 34.19 15.24
N PHE A 779 45.89 34.45 15.80
CA PHE A 779 45.63 35.59 16.68
C PHE A 779 45.58 35.23 18.17
N ASP A 780 45.70 33.96 18.56
CA ASP A 780 45.68 33.55 19.96
C ASP A 780 46.58 32.31 20.20
N ASN A 781 46.08 31.11 20.00
CA ASN A 781 46.84 29.87 20.19
C ASN A 781 46.18 28.71 19.43
N PRO A 782 46.88 27.60 19.19
CA PRO A 782 46.35 26.45 18.47
C PRO A 782 45.06 25.86 19.09
N ILE A 783 44.91 25.88 20.42
CA ILE A 783 43.73 25.38 21.11
C ILE A 783 42.52 26.28 20.85
N ALA A 784 42.70 27.60 20.79
CA ALA A 784 41.63 28.52 20.40
C ALA A 784 41.20 28.28 18.93
N GLY A 785 42.19 28.03 18.04
CA GLY A 785 41.95 27.64 16.65
C GLY A 785 41.07 26.35 16.56
N GLN A 786 41.45 25.31 17.30
CA GLN A 786 40.67 24.05 17.38
C GLN A 786 39.26 24.27 17.92
N THR A 787 39.12 25.07 18.97
CA THR A 787 37.82 25.38 19.59
C THR A 787 36.93 26.14 18.60
N MET A 788 37.46 27.13 17.87
CA MET A 788 36.74 27.88 16.84
C MET A 788 36.34 26.99 15.68
N ALA A 789 37.25 26.11 15.19
CA ALA A 789 36.94 25.14 14.15
C ALA A 789 35.80 24.19 14.55
N PHE A 790 35.88 23.66 15.77
CA PHE A 790 34.82 22.79 16.32
C PHE A 790 33.47 23.52 16.39
N CYS A 791 33.45 24.77 16.89
CA CYS A 791 32.23 25.58 16.97
C CYS A 791 31.63 25.85 15.60
N VAL A 792 32.45 26.25 14.60
CA VAL A 792 31.99 26.56 13.23
C VAL A 792 31.43 25.31 12.56
N LEU A 793 32.10 24.16 12.67
CA LEU A 793 31.63 22.91 12.11
C LEU A 793 30.28 22.50 12.70
N ALA A 794 30.17 22.47 14.04
CA ALA A 794 28.96 22.06 14.73
C ALA A 794 27.76 23.00 14.47
N LEU A 795 27.98 24.33 14.60
CA LEU A 795 26.94 25.32 14.33
C LEU A 795 26.52 25.31 12.85
N SER A 796 27.48 25.19 11.91
CA SER A 796 27.16 25.07 10.49
C SER A 796 26.26 23.85 10.19
N GLN A 797 26.55 22.70 10.79
CA GLN A 797 25.70 21.52 10.63
C GLN A 797 24.28 21.77 11.17
N MET A 798 24.15 22.24 12.40
CA MET A 798 22.86 22.50 13.03
C MET A 798 22.02 23.51 12.24
N LEU A 799 22.64 24.61 11.80
CA LEU A 799 21.96 25.66 11.05
C LEU A 799 21.54 25.19 9.64
N ARG A 800 22.35 24.37 8.99
CA ARG A 800 22.07 23.85 7.64
C ARG A 800 20.91 22.87 7.61
N ALA A 801 20.58 22.23 8.73
CA ALA A 801 19.40 21.37 8.80
C ALA A 801 18.12 22.13 8.40
N PHE A 802 18.02 23.43 8.72
CA PHE A 802 16.89 24.26 8.30
C PHE A 802 16.86 24.52 6.78
N ASN A 803 18.01 24.57 6.11
CA ASN A 803 18.08 24.76 4.66
C ASN A 803 17.64 23.52 3.89
N GLN A 804 17.70 22.32 4.51
CA GLN A 804 17.30 21.07 3.87
C GLN A 804 15.77 20.90 3.74
N HIS A 805 14.97 21.79 4.35
CA HIS A 805 13.53 21.75 4.24
C HIS A 805 13.04 21.75 2.77
N SER A 806 13.66 22.55 1.89
CA SER A 806 13.40 22.55 0.45
C SER A 806 14.69 22.68 -0.35
N ASN A 807 14.81 21.92 -1.44
CA ASN A 807 15.95 22.01 -2.36
C ASN A 807 15.80 23.14 -3.40
N THR A 808 14.59 23.71 -3.52
CA THR A 808 14.25 24.71 -4.54
C THR A 808 13.76 26.03 -3.96
N ASP A 809 13.07 25.98 -2.82
CA ASP A 809 12.44 27.16 -2.24
C ASP A 809 13.31 27.71 -1.09
N PRO A 810 13.63 29.00 -1.11
CA PRO A 810 14.32 29.68 -0.01
C PRO A 810 13.56 29.57 1.31
N ILE A 811 14.30 29.63 2.42
CA ILE A 811 13.75 29.48 3.79
C ILE A 811 12.67 30.54 4.10
N TRP A 812 12.80 31.76 3.55
CA TRP A 812 11.89 32.88 3.79
C TRP A 812 10.60 32.84 2.98
N ILE A 813 10.40 31.90 2.05
CA ILE A 813 9.15 31.80 1.33
C ILE A 813 8.07 31.23 2.26
N ARG A 814 7.09 32.11 2.60
CA ARG A 814 5.95 31.76 3.43
C ARG A 814 5.07 30.70 2.75
N GLY A 815 4.76 29.63 3.46
CA GLY A 815 3.80 28.62 3.04
C GLY A 815 4.13 27.18 3.35
N ASN A 816 5.33 26.89 3.82
CA ASN A 816 5.71 25.57 4.31
C ASN A 816 5.39 25.45 5.82
N LYS A 817 4.86 24.30 6.23
CA LYS A 817 4.63 24.01 7.65
C LYS A 817 5.97 23.92 8.35
N VAL A 818 6.13 24.63 9.45
CA VAL A 818 7.36 24.62 10.26
C VAL A 818 7.53 23.22 10.88
N ASN A 819 8.74 22.68 10.78
CA ASN A 819 9.09 21.44 11.44
C ASN A 819 9.50 21.72 12.90
N ILE A 820 8.57 21.55 13.83
CA ILE A 820 8.79 21.77 15.27
C ILE A 820 9.91 20.86 15.81
N TRP A 821 10.00 19.61 15.34
CA TRP A 821 11.04 18.68 15.77
C TRP A 821 12.45 19.14 15.38
N LEU A 822 12.58 19.88 14.27
CA LEU A 822 13.85 20.46 13.85
C LEU A 822 14.27 21.58 14.81
N ILE A 823 13.34 22.41 15.28
CA ILE A 823 13.62 23.44 16.29
C ILE A 823 14.01 22.79 17.62
N VAL A 824 13.26 21.78 18.05
CA VAL A 824 13.59 21.03 19.29
C VAL A 824 14.97 20.38 19.19
N SER A 825 15.30 19.73 18.06
CA SER A 825 16.60 19.11 17.87
C SER A 825 17.74 20.15 17.89
N PHE A 826 17.52 21.32 17.29
CA PHE A 826 18.48 22.42 17.32
C PHE A 826 18.74 22.90 18.76
N ILE A 827 17.70 23.14 19.55
CA ILE A 827 17.82 23.59 20.93
C ILE A 827 18.55 22.55 21.79
N VAL A 828 18.17 21.27 21.66
CA VAL A 828 18.82 20.19 22.41
C VAL A 828 20.30 20.06 22.03
N SER A 829 20.62 20.07 20.74
CA SER A 829 22.02 20.04 20.27
C SER A 829 22.81 21.25 20.71
N ALA A 830 22.21 22.44 20.73
CA ALA A 830 22.85 23.67 21.23
C ALA A 830 23.14 23.59 22.73
N ILE A 831 22.22 23.06 23.54
CA ILE A 831 22.43 22.82 24.97
C ILE A 831 23.55 21.82 25.18
N LEU A 832 23.54 20.68 24.49
CA LEU A 832 24.58 19.66 24.61
C LEU A 832 25.98 20.23 24.22
N MET A 833 26.05 21.05 23.20
CA MET A 833 27.27 21.74 22.79
C MET A 833 27.69 22.76 23.84
N GLY A 834 26.76 23.54 24.39
CA GLY A 834 27.02 24.50 25.47
C GLY A 834 27.57 23.85 26.73
N VAL A 835 27.05 22.68 27.10
CA VAL A 835 27.54 21.92 28.27
C VAL A 835 29.02 21.60 28.12
N ILE A 836 29.50 21.20 26.94
CA ILE A 836 30.94 20.93 26.73
C ILE A 836 31.75 22.22 26.71
N LEU A 837 31.26 23.27 26.07
CA LEU A 837 31.98 24.51 25.89
C LEU A 837 32.11 25.36 27.15
N PHE A 838 31.20 25.18 28.12
CA PHE A 838 31.19 26.02 29.34
C PHE A 838 31.45 25.25 30.63
N THR A 839 31.65 23.91 30.62
CA THR A 839 32.01 23.14 31.80
C THR A 839 33.52 22.89 31.82
N PRO A 840 34.28 23.41 32.82
CA PRO A 840 35.75 23.35 32.83
C PRO A 840 36.35 21.94 32.71
N ASN A 841 35.71 20.95 33.40
CA ASN A 841 36.19 19.57 33.35
C ASN A 841 35.99 18.94 31.96
N LEU A 842 34.90 19.30 31.27
CA LEU A 842 34.62 18.81 29.90
C LEU A 842 35.47 19.56 28.86
N GLN A 843 35.73 20.86 29.04
CA GLN A 843 36.65 21.61 28.17
C GLN A 843 38.04 20.97 28.15
N SER A 844 38.59 20.61 29.29
CA SER A 844 39.91 19.95 29.35
C SER A 844 39.88 18.57 28.67
N LEU A 845 38.80 17.82 28.87
CA LEU A 845 38.61 16.50 28.27
C LEU A 845 38.52 16.57 26.72
N PHE A 846 37.89 17.62 26.19
CA PHE A 846 37.73 17.85 24.76
C PHE A 846 38.82 18.76 24.18
N HIS A 847 39.91 19.10 24.93
CA HIS A 847 40.94 20.02 24.53
C HIS A 847 40.39 21.34 23.96
N LEU A 848 39.41 21.94 24.66
CA LEU A 848 38.79 23.20 24.30
C LEU A 848 39.22 24.33 25.25
N THR A 849 39.10 25.58 24.80
CA THR A 849 39.37 26.77 25.61
C THR A 849 38.19 27.74 25.54
N ASN A 850 38.17 28.68 26.52
CA ASN A 850 37.15 29.73 26.51
C ASN A 850 37.43 30.72 25.37
N LEU A 851 36.47 30.90 24.49
CA LEU A 851 36.54 31.86 23.39
C LEU A 851 36.15 33.25 23.87
N THR A 852 36.87 34.25 23.41
CA THR A 852 36.57 35.66 23.59
C THR A 852 35.29 36.05 22.81
N SER A 853 34.60 37.13 23.18
CA SER A 853 33.41 37.61 22.48
C SER A 853 33.66 37.89 20.97
N ARG A 854 34.86 38.29 20.61
CA ARG A 854 35.26 38.50 19.21
C ARG A 854 35.36 37.18 18.44
N GLN A 855 35.96 36.15 19.04
CA GLN A 855 36.04 34.79 18.44
C GLN A 855 34.68 34.16 18.28
N TRP A 856 33.79 34.31 19.26
CA TRP A 856 32.39 33.89 19.14
C TRP A 856 31.67 34.58 17.99
N LEU A 857 31.84 35.90 17.85
CA LEU A 857 31.26 36.66 16.74
C LEU A 857 31.73 36.12 15.40
N VAL A 858 33.04 35.91 15.23
CA VAL A 858 33.65 35.34 14.01
C VAL A 858 33.07 33.92 13.76
N ALA A 859 33.02 33.05 14.75
CA ALA A 859 32.53 31.70 14.60
C ALA A 859 31.04 31.67 14.16
N ILE A 860 30.20 32.54 14.73
CA ILE A 860 28.81 32.68 14.35
C ILE A 860 28.68 33.20 12.91
N ILE A 861 29.42 34.23 12.52
CA ILE A 861 29.38 34.78 11.18
C ILE A 861 29.81 33.74 10.14
N LEU A 862 30.90 33.01 10.37
CA LEU A 862 31.38 31.95 9.47
C LEU A 862 30.36 30.83 9.34
N SER A 863 29.69 30.46 10.43
CA SER A 863 28.63 29.45 10.41
C SER A 863 27.39 29.91 9.59
N LEU A 864 27.03 31.20 9.69
CA LEU A 864 25.94 31.78 8.90
C LEU A 864 26.24 31.85 7.40
N PHE A 865 27.51 31.99 6.99
CA PHE A 865 27.87 31.89 5.59
C PHE A 865 27.52 30.55 4.96
N SER A 866 27.52 29.47 5.72
CA SER A 866 27.11 28.15 5.24
C SER A 866 25.62 28.11 4.84
N ILE A 867 24.74 28.87 5.52
CA ILE A 867 23.33 29.03 5.16
C ILE A 867 23.22 29.86 3.88
N LEU A 868 23.91 30.99 3.86
CA LEU A 868 23.86 31.95 2.76
C LEU A 868 24.26 31.32 1.44
N GLN A 869 25.32 30.48 1.42
CA GLN A 869 25.72 29.72 0.24
C GLN A 869 24.60 28.84 -0.34
N VAL A 870 23.92 28.10 0.52
CA VAL A 870 22.83 27.22 0.08
C VAL A 870 21.66 28.02 -0.48
N GLU A 871 21.28 29.11 0.20
CA GLU A 871 20.16 29.96 -0.26
C GLU A 871 20.50 30.66 -1.58
N LEU A 872 21.73 31.10 -1.77
CA LEU A 872 22.20 31.67 -3.04
C LEU A 872 22.13 30.65 -4.19
N MET A 873 22.58 29.41 -3.94
CA MET A 873 22.43 28.32 -4.92
C MET A 873 21.00 28.06 -5.32
N LYS A 874 20.04 28.08 -4.36
CA LYS A 874 18.61 27.94 -4.64
C LYS A 874 18.08 29.08 -5.52
N LEU A 875 18.47 30.33 -5.24
CA LEU A 875 18.07 31.48 -6.02
C LEU A 875 18.60 31.39 -7.47
N ILE A 876 19.86 30.99 -7.65
CA ILE A 876 20.46 30.80 -8.98
C ILE A 876 19.72 29.74 -9.76
N LYS A 877 19.48 28.57 -9.16
CA LYS A 877 18.69 27.48 -9.79
C LYS A 877 17.29 27.94 -10.20
N ARG A 878 16.63 28.72 -9.36
CA ARG A 878 15.28 29.25 -9.64
C ARG A 878 15.29 30.21 -10.83
N SER A 879 16.30 31.12 -10.88
CA SER A 879 16.47 32.07 -11.98
C SER A 879 16.75 31.36 -13.31
N VAL A 880 17.60 30.33 -13.30
CA VAL A 880 17.91 29.53 -14.50
C VAL A 880 16.65 28.80 -15.00
N LYS A 881 15.90 28.19 -14.09
CA LYS A 881 14.65 27.47 -14.45
C LYS A 881 13.58 28.42 -15.01
N ALA A 882 13.44 29.61 -14.45
CA ALA A 882 12.52 30.63 -14.96
C ALA A 882 12.90 31.08 -16.38
N ARG A 883 14.19 31.31 -16.66
CA ARG A 883 14.67 31.65 -18.01
C ARG A 883 14.46 30.53 -19.04
N GLN A 884 14.62 29.26 -18.63
CA GLN A 884 14.36 28.11 -19.50
C GLN A 884 12.87 27.99 -19.83
N GLN A 885 11.98 28.25 -18.86
CA GLN A 885 10.54 28.25 -19.11
C GLN A 885 10.09 29.39 -20.01
N SER A 886 10.67 30.59 -19.87
CA SER A 886 10.38 31.72 -20.77
C SER A 886 10.81 31.43 -22.22
N ARG A 887 11.99 30.84 -22.40
CA ARG A 887 12.47 30.45 -23.75
C ARG A 887 11.64 29.34 -24.39
N ALA A 888 11.17 28.38 -23.58
CA ALA A 888 10.27 27.33 -24.08
C ALA A 888 8.89 27.87 -24.45
N LEU A 889 8.39 28.89 -23.79
CA LEU A 889 7.15 29.60 -24.15
C LEU A 889 7.33 30.44 -25.44
N GLU A 890 8.44 31.12 -25.59
CA GLU A 890 8.77 31.87 -26.82
C GLU A 890 8.89 30.96 -28.04
N SER A 891 9.47 29.76 -27.92
CA SER A 891 9.60 28.78 -29.01
C SER A 891 8.29 28.06 -29.38
N VAL A 892 7.20 28.24 -28.65
CA VAL A 892 5.85 27.70 -28.94
C VAL A 892 4.98 28.78 -29.59
N THR A 893 5.37 30.05 -29.48
CA THR A 893 4.66 31.20 -30.05
C THR A 893 5.21 31.63 -31.42
N ASP A 894 6.39 31.21 -31.79
CA ASP A 894 6.95 31.25 -33.17
C ASP A 894 6.62 29.94 -33.91
#